data_c9802ada80437791f7c15555365764a0
#
_entry.id   c9802ada80437791f7c15555365764a0
#
_cell.length_a   1.000
_cell.length_b   1.000
_cell.length_c   1.000
_cell.angle_alpha   90.00
_cell.angle_beta   90.00
_cell.angle_gamma   90.00
#
_symmetry.space_group_name_H-M   'P 1'
#
loop_
_entity.id
_entity.type
_entity.pdbx_description
1 polymer ?
#
loop_
_entity_poly.entity_id
_entity_poly.type
_entity_poly.pdbx_seq_one_letter_code
_entity_poly.pdbx_strand_id
1 'polypeptide(L)'
;MKRLPFIAGMLAFCMLVYTCTVSKFSTPNQAGNPYPSRNFVSNPKYNFLTPEESLQTFNLPKGYRLEIVAAEPMIKEPVAIAWDGNARMYVAEMLTYMQDADATGERKNTSRIMLLEDTDNDGKMDKSSVFIDSLLLPRMIVCVNNELLVNETNTITINSYRDTNGDGKADVKRTVFLRNNYNVNDANMEHQRSGLDWNLDNYLYLTYDPVRFRYANGVLTADTMHSGSGGQWGVTHDNYGRLFYSSAGGENPLVRVQVNPAYGALDLPDQVSNEFQEVWPITATPDVQGGLKRLRPDSTLNHFTASCGQSIYRGNTLPPDLVGDYLVCEPVARIIRRAKVLNVKGKISVQNAYYRQEFIASTDMNFRPVNTYTGPDGNLYIVDMHRGIIQQGNWTKPGTFLRNAIDEKGLAKNIGHGRIYRLVYEGNKQQAQPRLLDEPASKLVTYLNHPNGWWRDNAQKQLVILGDKSVVSALKQIATGTQDNLTGPVTHLARIHALWTLDGLGEMDKPTLFAAFTDEHEQVRKTAVWISEALIRKNDPEIFTRLAPLAQDAGHDVRLQLFLSLYSSNSPSAVNLLATLQNRQATNEMFVATKRAMDKNTDIRTYGARLGNMAVTERNSILSGSATFNSLCVTCHGAGGKGMAIAGSASLPAPPLTGAANRLGGSKENLVKIILHGLTGSIDGKTYPSVMPALGANSDEWVSSIVNYVRYEFGNVSSRRRSGDTTAPFVTPLDVKTIREKAGVRNNPWTLEELAKQ
;
A
#
# COMPACT_ATOMS: atom_id res chain seq x y z
N MET A 1 11.92 -40.06 -62.86
CA MET A 1 12.88 -40.41 -61.77
C MET A 1 13.57 -39.15 -61.20
N LYS A 2 13.67 -39.00 -59.87
CA LYS A 2 14.32 -37.92 -59.11
C LYS A 2 13.57 -36.60 -59.04
N ARG A 3 12.61 -36.48 -58.13
CA ARG A 3 12.28 -35.25 -57.39
C ARG A 3 11.63 -35.66 -56.07
N LEU A 4 12.44 -35.89 -55.03
CA LEU A 4 12.15 -35.77 -53.62
C LEU A 4 13.52 -35.82 -52.92
N PRO A 5 14.01 -34.71 -52.43
CA PRO A 5 14.08 -34.43 -51.01
C PRO A 5 14.19 -32.93 -50.68
N PHE A 6 13.27 -32.09 -51.10
CA PHE A 6 13.34 -30.65 -50.74
C PHE A 6 12.24 -30.21 -49.75
N ILE A 7 11.26 -31.07 -49.47
CA ILE A 7 10.14 -30.73 -48.58
C ILE A 7 10.40 -31.13 -47.11
N ALA A 8 11.27 -32.15 -46.87
CA ALA A 8 11.59 -32.60 -45.51
C ALA A 8 12.52 -31.63 -44.75
N GLY A 9 13.37 -30.87 -45.47
CA GLY A 9 14.27 -29.87 -44.84
C GLY A 9 13.55 -28.59 -44.38
N MET A 10 12.47 -28.22 -45.05
CA MET A 10 11.76 -26.98 -44.72
C MET A 10 10.81 -27.16 -43.52
N LEU A 11 10.27 -28.35 -43.27
CA LEU A 11 9.45 -28.67 -42.13
C LEU A 11 10.31 -28.84 -40.83
N ALA A 12 11.55 -29.33 -40.94
CA ALA A 12 12.47 -29.42 -39.81
C ALA A 12 12.99 -28.03 -39.43
N PHE A 13 13.17 -27.09 -40.34
CA PHE A 13 13.60 -25.74 -40.06
C PHE A 13 12.46 -24.88 -39.47
N CYS A 14 11.21 -25.07 -39.85
CA CYS A 14 10.07 -24.42 -39.22
C CYS A 14 9.77 -24.95 -37.80
N MET A 15 10.03 -26.22 -37.50
CA MET A 15 9.89 -26.71 -36.13
C MET A 15 11.02 -26.24 -35.19
N LEU A 16 12.23 -26.00 -35.73
CA LEU A 16 13.34 -25.45 -34.90
C LEU A 16 13.23 -23.94 -34.61
N VAL A 17 12.51 -23.20 -35.46
CA VAL A 17 12.27 -21.76 -35.22
C VAL A 17 11.07 -21.55 -34.28
N TYR A 18 10.13 -22.50 -34.18
CA TYR A 18 8.98 -22.37 -33.26
C TYR A 18 9.31 -22.79 -31.84
N THR A 19 10.42 -23.47 -31.59
CA THR A 19 10.88 -23.83 -30.26
C THR A 19 11.82 -22.80 -29.60
N CYS A 20 12.23 -21.75 -30.35
CA CYS A 20 13.13 -20.73 -29.82
C CYS A 20 12.48 -19.42 -29.37
N THR A 21 11.15 -19.29 -29.44
CA THR A 21 10.42 -18.08 -29.01
C THR A 21 9.46 -18.31 -27.83
N VAL A 22 9.45 -19.49 -27.22
CA VAL A 22 8.93 -19.61 -25.86
C VAL A 22 10.01 -19.05 -24.95
N SER A 23 9.85 -17.77 -24.64
CA SER A 23 10.67 -17.03 -23.70
C SER A 23 10.99 -17.93 -22.50
N LYS A 24 12.26 -17.93 -22.13
CA LYS A 24 12.76 -18.36 -20.83
C LYS A 24 12.08 -17.50 -19.72
N PHE A 25 10.84 -17.75 -19.43
CA PHE A 25 10.40 -17.72 -18.05
C PHE A 25 11.06 -18.96 -17.45
N SER A 26 12.20 -18.77 -16.83
CA SER A 26 12.76 -19.79 -15.96
C SER A 26 11.65 -20.11 -14.96
N THR A 27 11.07 -21.31 -15.09
CA THR A 27 10.33 -21.93 -13.99
C THR A 27 11.13 -21.66 -12.71
N PRO A 28 10.51 -21.12 -11.66
CA PRO A 28 11.19 -20.95 -10.38
C PRO A 28 11.84 -22.30 -10.07
N ASN A 29 13.11 -22.26 -9.76
CA ASN A 29 13.93 -23.43 -9.50
C ASN A 29 13.12 -24.51 -8.76
N GLN A 30 12.91 -25.65 -9.39
CA GLN A 30 12.56 -26.89 -8.68
C GLN A 30 13.78 -27.45 -7.90
N ALA A 31 14.66 -26.59 -7.45
CA ALA A 31 15.66 -26.90 -6.46
C ALA A 31 14.91 -27.21 -5.17
N GLY A 32 15.04 -28.42 -4.70
CA GLY A 32 14.30 -29.10 -3.66
C GLY A 32 13.59 -28.24 -2.61
N ASN A 33 12.50 -28.75 -2.10
CA ASN A 33 11.67 -28.05 -1.09
C ASN A 33 12.55 -27.35 -0.05
N PRO A 34 12.58 -25.99 0.02
CA PRO A 34 13.43 -25.25 0.94
C PRO A 34 13.00 -25.43 2.42
N TYR A 35 11.84 -26.04 2.63
CA TYR A 35 11.29 -26.26 3.96
C TYR A 35 11.77 -27.61 4.52
N PRO A 36 12.19 -27.65 5.79
CA PRO A 36 12.45 -28.90 6.46
C PRO A 36 11.18 -29.74 6.50
N SER A 37 11.32 -31.08 6.38
CA SER A 37 10.20 -31.96 6.71
C SER A 37 9.92 -31.84 8.21
N ARG A 38 8.88 -31.08 8.56
CA ARG A 38 8.42 -30.92 9.93
C ARG A 38 7.05 -31.57 10.07
N ASN A 39 6.87 -32.30 11.16
CA ASN A 39 5.55 -32.58 11.70
C ASN A 39 5.08 -31.27 12.35
N PHE A 40 4.23 -30.51 11.66
CA PHE A 40 3.62 -29.34 12.24
C PHE A 40 2.77 -29.73 13.44
N VAL A 41 2.85 -28.98 14.52
CA VAL A 41 1.84 -29.05 15.55
C VAL A 41 0.58 -28.43 14.95
N SER A 42 -0.31 -29.27 14.43
CA SER A 42 -1.63 -28.82 14.01
C SER A 42 -2.37 -28.31 15.24
N ASN A 43 -2.81 -27.06 15.22
CA ASN A 43 -3.71 -26.52 16.23
C ASN A 43 -5.13 -26.44 15.66
N PRO A 44 -5.89 -27.53 15.64
CA PRO A 44 -7.29 -27.53 15.20
C PRO A 44 -8.21 -26.81 16.19
N LYS A 45 -7.72 -26.52 17.41
CA LYS A 45 -8.42 -25.78 18.43
C LYS A 45 -8.20 -24.28 18.20
N TYR A 46 -9.26 -23.51 18.32
CA TYR A 46 -9.23 -22.06 18.15
C TYR A 46 -8.89 -21.33 19.46
N ASN A 47 -8.32 -22.03 20.43
CA ASN A 47 -7.83 -21.47 21.69
C ASN A 47 -6.49 -20.79 21.50
N PHE A 48 -6.17 -19.86 22.40
CA PHE A 48 -4.82 -19.30 22.46
C PHE A 48 -3.78 -20.35 22.78
N LEU A 49 -2.65 -20.24 22.09
CA LEU A 49 -1.40 -20.86 22.45
C LEU A 49 -0.56 -19.84 23.22
N THR A 50 0.32 -20.30 24.13
CA THR A 50 1.34 -19.42 24.70
C THR A 50 2.27 -18.91 23.59
N PRO A 51 3.00 -17.80 23.79
CA PRO A 51 3.96 -17.32 22.80
C PRO A 51 4.97 -18.41 22.36
N GLU A 52 5.45 -19.24 23.29
CA GLU A 52 6.41 -20.33 23.04
C GLU A 52 5.76 -21.49 22.27
N GLU A 53 4.53 -21.85 22.59
CA GLU A 53 3.76 -22.86 21.83
C GLU A 53 3.50 -22.40 20.41
N SER A 54 3.17 -21.12 20.23
CA SER A 54 2.92 -20.52 18.91
C SER A 54 4.16 -20.62 18.01
N LEU A 55 5.37 -20.45 18.54
CA LEU A 55 6.61 -20.60 17.76
C LEU A 55 6.74 -21.99 17.12
N GLN A 56 6.12 -23.03 17.69
CA GLN A 56 6.16 -24.39 17.15
C GLN A 56 5.21 -24.61 15.96
N THR A 57 4.32 -23.66 15.70
CA THR A 57 3.30 -23.76 14.64
C THR A 57 3.75 -23.21 13.29
N PHE A 58 4.91 -22.55 13.24
CA PHE A 58 5.39 -21.87 12.03
C PHE A 58 6.13 -22.81 11.09
N ASN A 59 5.80 -22.69 9.81
CA ASN A 59 6.55 -23.24 8.69
C ASN A 59 7.45 -22.14 8.11
N LEU A 60 8.74 -22.37 8.16
CA LEU A 60 9.78 -21.44 7.70
C LEU A 60 10.79 -22.16 6.81
N PRO A 61 11.41 -21.49 5.83
CA PRO A 61 12.53 -22.08 5.10
C PRO A 61 13.70 -22.41 6.03
N LYS A 62 14.54 -23.36 5.59
CA LYS A 62 15.70 -23.80 6.35
C LYS A 62 16.61 -22.60 6.70
N GLY A 63 17.11 -22.60 7.93
CA GLY A 63 18.00 -21.55 8.46
C GLY A 63 17.28 -20.35 9.07
N TYR A 64 16.00 -20.18 8.81
CA TYR A 64 15.20 -19.12 9.44
C TYR A 64 14.54 -19.64 10.73
N ARG A 65 14.43 -18.75 11.71
CA ARG A 65 13.64 -18.95 12.93
C ARG A 65 13.00 -17.64 13.36
N LEU A 66 11.89 -17.73 14.08
CA LEU A 66 11.24 -16.60 14.74
C LEU A 66 11.67 -16.52 16.20
N GLU A 67 11.85 -15.30 16.68
CA GLU A 67 12.06 -14.97 18.10
C GLU A 67 10.96 -14.03 18.56
N ILE A 68 10.50 -14.19 19.80
CA ILE A 68 9.53 -13.28 20.41
C ILE A 68 10.27 -12.03 20.88
N VAL A 69 9.83 -10.87 20.41
CA VAL A 69 10.34 -9.56 20.81
C VAL A 69 9.49 -8.97 21.93
N ALA A 70 8.18 -9.05 21.79
CA ALA A 70 7.21 -8.65 22.79
C ALA A 70 5.94 -9.48 22.64
N ALA A 71 5.27 -9.78 23.73
CA ALA A 71 4.03 -10.53 23.77
C ALA A 71 3.12 -10.03 24.88
N GLU A 72 1.93 -10.60 24.97
CA GLU A 72 1.06 -10.39 26.13
C GLU A 72 1.74 -10.83 27.44
N PRO A 73 1.59 -10.14 28.57
CA PRO A 73 0.67 -9.01 28.80
C PRO A 73 1.26 -7.62 28.44
N MET A 74 2.52 -7.55 27.96
CA MET A 74 3.23 -6.30 27.69
C MET A 74 2.53 -5.49 26.59
N ILE A 75 2.03 -6.17 25.55
CA ILE A 75 1.28 -5.58 24.43
C ILE A 75 -0.01 -6.35 24.19
N LYS A 76 -1.01 -5.68 23.57
CA LYS A 76 -2.29 -6.26 23.19
C LYS A 76 -2.74 -5.72 21.83
N GLU A 77 -3.14 -6.63 20.93
CA GLU A 77 -3.72 -6.28 19.62
C GLU A 77 -2.90 -5.21 18.84
N PRO A 78 -1.57 -5.42 18.67
CA PRO A 78 -0.70 -4.49 17.98
C PRO A 78 -1.02 -4.46 16.47
N VAL A 79 -0.97 -3.27 15.85
CA VAL A 79 -1.21 -3.11 14.40
C VAL A 79 -0.08 -2.44 13.66
N ALA A 80 0.69 -1.60 14.30
CA ALA A 80 1.83 -0.91 13.69
C ALA A 80 2.92 -0.67 14.73
N ILE A 81 4.16 -0.64 14.27
CA ILE A 81 5.32 -0.29 15.09
C ILE A 81 6.16 0.80 14.42
N ALA A 82 6.83 1.60 15.21
CA ALA A 82 7.83 2.56 14.75
C ALA A 82 8.97 2.62 15.76
N TRP A 83 10.20 2.85 15.28
CA TRP A 83 11.35 3.09 16.15
C TRP A 83 11.78 4.54 16.06
N ASP A 84 12.16 5.10 17.18
CA ASP A 84 12.92 6.34 17.17
C ASP A 84 14.40 6.10 16.79
N GLY A 85 15.17 7.16 16.68
CA GLY A 85 16.57 7.05 16.30
C GLY A 85 17.47 6.32 17.34
N ASN A 86 16.94 6.03 18.53
CA ASN A 86 17.63 5.29 19.58
C ASN A 86 17.08 3.86 19.79
N ALA A 87 16.31 3.35 18.81
CA ALA A 87 15.70 2.02 18.79
C ALA A 87 14.62 1.77 19.85
N ARG A 88 14.10 2.78 20.54
CA ARG A 88 12.90 2.61 21.35
C ARG A 88 11.71 2.33 20.43
N MET A 89 10.91 1.31 20.74
CA MET A 89 9.81 0.85 19.89
C MET A 89 8.48 1.40 20.38
N TYR A 90 7.77 2.09 19.50
CA TYR A 90 6.39 2.51 19.72
C TYR A 90 5.45 1.53 19.05
N VAL A 91 4.42 1.07 19.76
CA VAL A 91 3.46 0.07 19.31
C VAL A 91 2.05 0.63 19.36
N ALA A 92 1.39 0.75 18.20
CA ALA A 92 -0.01 1.13 18.13
C ALA A 92 -0.90 -0.11 18.42
N GLU A 93 -1.79 0.01 19.39
CA GLU A 93 -2.74 -1.03 19.79
C GLU A 93 -4.18 -0.61 19.45
N MET A 94 -4.95 -1.52 18.82
CA MET A 94 -6.37 -1.30 18.45
C MET A 94 -7.30 -2.06 19.39
N LEU A 95 -7.39 -1.64 20.64
CA LEU A 95 -8.08 -2.36 21.73
C LEU A 95 -9.62 -2.43 21.60
N THR A 96 -10.21 -1.66 20.69
CA THR A 96 -11.67 -1.65 20.49
C THR A 96 -12.10 -2.28 19.17
N TYR A 97 -11.15 -2.67 18.30
CA TYR A 97 -11.48 -3.29 17.02
C TYR A 97 -12.10 -4.66 17.22
N MET A 98 -13.34 -4.88 16.70
CA MET A 98 -14.01 -6.19 16.67
C MET A 98 -13.91 -6.97 17.99
N GLN A 99 -14.27 -6.36 19.11
CA GLN A 99 -14.24 -7.03 20.42
C GLN A 99 -15.32 -8.12 20.55
N ASP A 100 -16.28 -8.08 19.66
CA ASP A 100 -17.26 -9.13 19.40
C ASP A 100 -17.63 -9.14 17.90
N ALA A 101 -18.49 -10.08 17.51
CA ALA A 101 -18.92 -10.22 16.11
C ALA A 101 -19.81 -9.06 15.61
N ASP A 102 -20.33 -8.24 16.50
CA ASP A 102 -21.19 -7.09 16.19
C ASP A 102 -20.42 -5.76 16.24
N ALA A 103 -19.09 -5.80 16.48
CA ALA A 103 -18.20 -4.64 16.62
C ALA A 103 -18.67 -3.66 17.72
N THR A 104 -19.17 -4.19 18.84
CA THR A 104 -19.71 -3.39 19.95
C THR A 104 -18.61 -2.54 20.58
N GLY A 105 -18.85 -1.23 20.64
CA GLY A 105 -17.93 -0.30 21.30
C GLY A 105 -16.67 0.03 20.49
N GLU A 106 -16.60 -0.33 19.22
CA GLU A 106 -15.42 -0.10 18.34
C GLU A 106 -15.00 1.38 18.28
N ARG A 107 -15.93 2.32 18.47
CA ARG A 107 -15.66 3.77 18.43
C ARG A 107 -15.30 4.37 19.80
N LYS A 108 -14.99 3.57 20.80
CA LYS A 108 -14.52 4.09 22.09
C LYS A 108 -13.06 4.48 22.00
N ASN A 109 -12.70 5.62 22.59
CA ASN A 109 -11.34 6.11 22.65
C ASN A 109 -10.58 5.42 23.81
N THR A 110 -10.29 4.13 23.67
CA THR A 110 -9.57 3.34 24.68
C THR A 110 -8.35 2.62 24.12
N SER A 111 -8.07 2.82 22.85
CA SER A 111 -6.84 2.36 22.22
C SER A 111 -5.65 3.24 22.65
N ARG A 112 -4.42 2.75 22.46
CA ARG A 112 -3.24 3.39 23.01
C ARG A 112 -1.98 3.16 22.15
N ILE A 113 -0.92 3.87 22.49
CA ILE A 113 0.44 3.61 22.01
C ILE A 113 1.28 3.16 23.21
N MET A 114 1.94 2.01 23.06
CA MET A 114 2.95 1.55 24.02
C MET A 114 4.34 2.01 23.60
N LEU A 115 5.18 2.34 24.56
CA LEU A 115 6.62 2.50 24.38
C LEU A 115 7.31 1.29 25.00
N LEU A 116 8.14 0.61 24.20
CA LEU A 116 8.91 -0.56 24.61
C LEU A 116 10.41 -0.27 24.47
N GLU A 117 11.18 -0.78 25.39
CA GLU A 117 12.64 -0.65 25.43
C GLU A 117 13.28 -2.02 25.69
N ASP A 118 14.33 -2.32 24.94
CA ASP A 118 15.25 -3.44 25.15
C ASP A 118 16.47 -2.85 25.87
N THR A 119 16.54 -3.01 27.19
CA THR A 119 17.50 -2.31 28.03
C THR A 119 18.84 -3.04 28.16
N ASP A 120 18.89 -4.34 27.87
CA ASP A 120 20.10 -5.16 27.90
C ASP A 120 20.62 -5.58 26.53
N ASN A 121 19.92 -5.16 25.46
CA ASN A 121 20.27 -5.41 24.06
C ASN A 121 20.29 -6.92 23.72
N ASP A 122 19.38 -7.72 24.27
CA ASP A 122 19.22 -9.14 23.91
C ASP A 122 18.24 -9.33 22.74
N GLY A 123 17.57 -8.27 22.31
CA GLY A 123 16.60 -8.25 21.21
C GLY A 123 15.18 -8.57 21.64
N LYS A 124 14.92 -8.61 22.95
CA LYS A 124 13.58 -8.68 23.53
C LYS A 124 13.28 -7.41 24.29
N MET A 125 12.04 -7.02 24.30
CA MET A 125 11.62 -5.87 25.08
C MET A 125 11.42 -6.29 26.54
N ASP A 126 12.08 -5.60 27.44
CA ASP A 126 12.05 -5.89 28.89
C ASP A 126 11.37 -4.77 29.68
N LYS A 127 11.20 -3.59 29.11
CA LYS A 127 10.54 -2.45 29.75
C LYS A 127 9.42 -1.92 28.86
N SER A 128 8.27 -1.58 29.45
CA SER A 128 7.14 -1.01 28.73
C SER A 128 6.41 0.06 29.55
N SER A 129 5.87 1.05 28.83
CA SER A 129 4.98 2.08 29.39
C SER A 129 3.86 2.41 28.40
N VAL A 130 2.74 2.91 28.92
CA VAL A 130 1.69 3.52 28.09
C VAL A 130 2.15 4.91 27.70
N PHE A 131 2.59 5.10 26.46
CA PHE A 131 3.09 6.38 25.97
C PHE A 131 1.96 7.37 25.68
N ILE A 132 0.89 6.91 25.04
CA ILE A 132 -0.33 7.70 24.78
C ILE A 132 -1.53 6.81 25.05
N ASP A 133 -2.54 7.35 25.73
CA ASP A 133 -3.80 6.67 26.03
C ASP A 133 -4.97 7.37 25.35
N SER A 134 -6.16 6.74 25.43
CA SER A 134 -7.44 7.32 25.02
C SER A 134 -7.53 7.71 23.54
N LEU A 135 -6.98 6.87 22.65
CA LEU A 135 -7.00 7.04 21.20
C LEU A 135 -8.14 6.24 20.54
N LEU A 136 -8.62 6.73 19.40
CA LEU A 136 -9.54 6.00 18.53
C LEU A 136 -8.76 5.22 17.48
N LEU A 137 -8.54 3.92 17.70
CA LEU A 137 -7.96 2.99 16.73
C LEU A 137 -6.76 3.61 15.96
N PRO A 138 -5.64 3.93 16.63
CA PRO A 138 -4.46 4.53 15.99
C PRO A 138 -3.85 3.55 14.99
N ARG A 139 -3.51 4.03 13.77
CA ARG A 139 -3.02 3.17 12.70
C ARG A 139 -1.82 3.70 11.94
N MET A 140 -1.56 4.99 12.00
CA MET A 140 -0.38 5.60 11.40
C MET A 140 0.48 6.20 12.49
N ILE A 141 1.70 5.70 12.59
CA ILE A 141 2.70 6.20 13.51
C ILE A 141 4.06 6.31 12.81
N VAL A 142 4.76 7.40 13.06
CA VAL A 142 6.14 7.59 12.59
C VAL A 142 6.92 8.45 13.57
N CYS A 143 8.15 8.04 13.87
CA CYS A 143 9.06 8.83 14.69
C CYS A 143 9.76 9.90 13.84
N VAL A 144 9.72 11.14 14.31
CA VAL A 144 10.35 12.31 13.69
C VAL A 144 11.14 13.05 14.78
N ASN A 145 12.46 13.01 14.69
CA ASN A 145 13.32 13.46 15.78
C ASN A 145 12.96 12.72 17.09
N ASN A 146 12.67 13.42 18.17
CA ASN A 146 12.22 12.88 19.47
C ASN A 146 10.70 13.00 19.66
N GLU A 147 9.93 13.05 18.61
CA GLU A 147 8.47 13.12 18.61
C GLU A 147 7.86 11.92 17.87
N LEU A 148 6.68 11.49 18.30
CA LEU A 148 5.87 10.52 17.58
C LEU A 148 4.70 11.22 16.90
N LEU A 149 4.63 11.15 15.56
CA LEU A 149 3.46 11.58 14.82
C LEU A 149 2.43 10.46 14.80
N VAL A 150 1.19 10.78 15.12
CA VAL A 150 0.09 9.82 15.20
C VAL A 150 -1.13 10.34 14.45
N ASN A 151 -1.75 9.46 13.66
CA ASN A 151 -3.09 9.66 13.12
C ASN A 151 -4.02 8.57 13.65
N GLU A 152 -5.21 9.00 14.06
CA GLU A 152 -6.29 8.13 14.50
C GLU A 152 -7.24 7.80 13.35
N THR A 153 -8.05 6.76 13.51
CA THR A 153 -9.12 6.42 12.57
C THR A 153 -10.15 7.55 12.44
N ASN A 154 -10.79 7.67 11.29
CA ASN A 154 -11.83 8.66 10.99
C ASN A 154 -11.37 10.13 11.00
N THR A 155 -10.09 10.41 10.97
CA THR A 155 -9.58 11.79 10.87
C THR A 155 -8.39 11.86 9.92
N ILE A 156 -8.13 13.03 9.37
CA ILE A 156 -6.86 13.35 8.69
C ILE A 156 -5.98 14.25 9.56
N THR A 157 -6.41 14.54 10.79
CA THR A 157 -5.59 15.26 11.76
C THR A 157 -4.39 14.40 12.14
N ILE A 158 -3.19 14.98 12.11
CA ILE A 158 -1.96 14.35 12.59
C ILE A 158 -1.48 15.15 13.79
N ASN A 159 -1.32 14.46 14.90
CA ASN A 159 -0.80 15.03 16.13
C ASN A 159 0.63 14.54 16.37
N SER A 160 1.47 15.39 16.93
CA SER A 160 2.79 15.08 17.45
C SER A 160 2.68 14.91 18.96
N TYR A 161 3.35 13.91 19.48
CA TYR A 161 3.45 13.61 20.91
C TYR A 161 4.90 13.48 21.32
N ARG A 162 5.24 14.03 22.48
CA ARG A 162 6.59 14.03 23.00
C ARG A 162 6.59 13.79 24.51
N ASP A 163 7.57 13.04 24.98
CA ASP A 163 7.97 12.90 26.36
C ASP A 163 9.14 13.86 26.63
N THR A 164 8.95 14.88 27.47
CA THR A 164 9.97 15.88 27.76
C THR A 164 10.67 15.65 29.11
N ASN A 165 10.09 14.81 29.98
CA ASN A 165 10.60 14.51 31.29
C ASN A 165 11.30 13.14 31.40
N GLY A 166 11.18 12.28 30.36
CA GLY A 166 11.85 10.98 30.29
C GLY A 166 11.16 9.86 31.07
N ASP A 167 9.88 10.02 31.45
CA ASP A 167 9.14 9.02 32.22
C ASP A 167 8.47 7.94 31.36
N GLY A 168 8.61 8.04 30.05
CA GLY A 168 8.03 7.10 29.07
C GLY A 168 6.57 7.37 28.74
N LYS A 169 6.05 8.56 29.07
CA LYS A 169 4.70 9.03 28.75
C LYS A 169 4.76 10.36 28.02
N ALA A 170 3.90 10.55 27.04
CA ALA A 170 3.82 11.83 26.35
C ALA A 170 3.18 12.89 27.24
N ASP A 171 3.90 13.97 27.51
CA ASP A 171 3.45 15.13 28.30
C ASP A 171 3.15 16.35 27.40
N VAL A 172 3.58 16.33 26.14
CA VAL A 172 3.29 17.37 25.15
C VAL A 172 2.54 16.77 23.96
N LYS A 173 1.39 17.37 23.63
CA LYS A 173 0.62 17.09 22.41
C LYS A 173 0.52 18.36 21.58
N ARG A 174 0.76 18.24 20.27
CA ARG A 174 0.66 19.35 19.31
C ARG A 174 0.05 18.85 18.00
N THR A 175 -0.92 19.57 17.45
CA THR A 175 -1.43 19.30 16.11
C THR A 175 -0.44 19.82 15.08
N VAL A 176 0.10 18.93 14.25
CA VAL A 176 1.07 19.26 13.19
C VAL A 176 0.44 19.35 11.82
N PHE A 177 -0.74 18.76 11.65
CA PHE A 177 -1.58 18.92 10.46
C PHE A 177 -3.05 18.79 10.82
N LEU A 178 -3.87 19.72 10.31
CA LEU A 178 -5.32 19.75 10.51
C LEU A 178 -6.02 19.98 9.17
N ARG A 179 -7.02 19.17 8.87
CA ARG A 179 -7.95 19.41 7.75
C ARG A 179 -9.38 19.26 8.25
N ASN A 180 -10.10 20.36 8.28
CA ASN A 180 -11.43 20.46 8.89
C ASN A 180 -12.57 19.87 8.04
N ASN A 181 -12.41 19.78 6.72
CA ASN A 181 -13.44 19.32 5.77
C ASN A 181 -13.13 17.93 5.25
N TYR A 182 -13.04 16.97 6.15
CA TYR A 182 -12.83 15.59 5.79
C TYR A 182 -14.11 14.77 5.97
N ASN A 183 -14.53 14.10 4.89
CA ASN A 183 -15.65 13.15 4.97
C ASN A 183 -15.18 11.88 5.69
N VAL A 184 -15.68 11.69 6.88
CA VAL A 184 -15.40 10.55 7.73
C VAL A 184 -16.07 9.32 7.15
N ASN A 185 -15.34 8.22 6.95
CA ASN A 185 -15.91 6.93 6.57
C ASN A 185 -16.23 6.12 7.83
N ASP A 186 -17.30 6.48 8.51
CA ASP A 186 -17.72 5.82 9.75
C ASP A 186 -18.23 4.36 9.55
N ALA A 187 -18.52 4.01 8.31
CA ALA A 187 -19.12 2.70 8.02
C ALA A 187 -18.07 1.59 7.85
N ASN A 188 -16.79 1.93 7.71
CA ASN A 188 -15.77 0.95 7.44
C ASN A 188 -14.46 1.31 8.14
N MET A 189 -14.23 0.72 9.31
CA MET A 189 -13.03 0.94 10.11
C MET A 189 -11.78 0.27 9.54
N GLU A 190 -11.93 -0.74 8.68
CA GLU A 190 -10.79 -1.36 7.99
C GLU A 190 -10.29 -0.48 6.84
N HIS A 191 -11.20 0.03 6.03
CA HIS A 191 -10.87 0.75 4.80
C HIS A 191 -10.61 2.23 5.07
N GLN A 192 -9.60 2.50 5.85
CA GLN A 192 -9.13 3.83 6.21
C GLN A 192 -7.72 4.07 5.66
N ARG A 193 -7.26 5.33 5.68
CA ARG A 193 -5.88 5.64 5.35
C ARG A 193 -4.91 5.03 6.35
N SER A 194 -3.73 4.71 5.86
CA SER A 194 -2.61 4.28 6.69
C SER A 194 -1.29 4.73 6.05
N GLY A 195 -0.16 4.50 6.71
CA GLY A 195 1.14 4.86 6.19
C GLY A 195 1.89 5.83 7.09
N LEU A 196 2.24 7.01 6.60
CA LEU A 196 3.26 7.93 7.05
C LEU A 196 4.66 7.34 6.83
N ASP A 197 4.90 6.79 5.64
CA ASP A 197 6.23 6.37 5.22
C ASP A 197 7.06 7.58 4.78
N TRP A 198 8.20 7.82 5.46
CA TRP A 198 9.16 8.85 5.05
C TRP A 198 10.03 8.30 3.92
N ASN A 199 9.73 8.71 2.70
CA ASN A 199 10.43 8.26 1.52
C ASN A 199 11.72 9.07 1.24
N LEU A 200 12.55 8.57 0.32
CA LEU A 200 13.83 9.20 -0.04
C LEU A 200 13.70 10.65 -0.51
N ASP A 201 12.60 11.02 -1.16
CA ASP A 201 12.30 12.39 -1.61
C ASP A 201 11.91 13.36 -0.49
N ASN A 202 12.10 12.94 0.77
CA ASN A 202 11.79 13.69 2.00
C ASN A 202 10.31 14.06 2.14
N TYR A 203 9.41 13.29 1.50
CA TYR A 203 7.98 13.36 1.75
C TYR A 203 7.49 12.16 2.56
N LEU A 204 6.50 12.41 3.41
CA LEU A 204 5.72 11.36 4.07
C LEU A 204 4.53 11.00 3.19
N TYR A 205 4.41 9.72 2.88
CA TYR A 205 3.34 9.18 2.07
C TYR A 205 2.31 8.43 2.91
N LEU A 206 1.08 8.48 2.47
CA LEU A 206 -0.03 7.73 3.05
C LEU A 206 -0.89 7.11 1.95
N THR A 207 -1.77 6.20 2.32
CA THR A 207 -2.70 5.56 1.40
C THR A 207 -3.98 6.37 1.25
N TYR A 208 -4.80 6.06 0.24
CA TYR A 208 -6.09 6.64 -0.10
C TYR A 208 -6.06 8.07 -0.65
N ASP A 209 -5.58 9.01 0.14
CA ASP A 209 -5.68 10.42 -0.22
C ASP A 209 -4.60 10.84 -1.22
N PRO A 210 -4.92 11.72 -2.18
CA PRO A 210 -3.94 12.27 -3.11
C PRO A 210 -3.11 13.38 -2.43
N VAL A 211 -2.50 13.07 -1.28
CA VAL A 211 -1.71 14.00 -0.49
C VAL A 211 -0.46 13.32 0.06
N ARG A 212 0.65 14.05 0.05
CA ARG A 212 1.89 13.73 0.73
C ARG A 212 2.30 14.93 1.57
N PHE A 213 3.15 14.73 2.56
CA PHE A 213 3.53 15.80 3.47
C PHE A 213 5.03 16.01 3.48
N ARG A 214 5.44 17.27 3.58
CA ARG A 214 6.78 17.65 3.97
C ARG A 214 6.79 18.12 5.43
N TYR A 215 7.71 17.57 6.22
CA TYR A 215 7.91 17.99 7.61
C TYR A 215 9.03 19.02 7.67
N ALA A 216 8.75 20.20 8.18
CA ALA A 216 9.72 21.26 8.40
C ALA A 216 9.31 22.12 9.61
N ASN A 217 10.26 22.48 10.46
CA ASN A 217 10.04 23.36 11.62
C ASN A 217 8.87 22.91 12.52
N GLY A 218 8.71 21.61 12.67
CA GLY A 218 7.67 21.04 13.52
C GLY A 218 6.26 21.05 12.89
N VAL A 219 6.10 21.29 11.60
CA VAL A 219 4.81 21.36 10.90
C VAL A 219 4.83 20.46 9.67
N LEU A 220 3.68 19.84 9.36
CA LEU A 220 3.46 19.13 8.11
C LEU A 220 2.79 20.06 7.08
N THR A 221 3.46 20.26 5.97
CA THR A 221 2.90 20.96 4.81
C THR A 221 2.42 19.93 3.80
N ALA A 222 1.13 20.01 3.45
CA ALA A 222 0.53 19.11 2.48
C ALA A 222 0.87 19.52 1.04
N ASP A 223 1.25 18.56 0.22
CA ASP A 223 1.38 18.68 -1.23
C ASP A 223 0.37 17.73 -1.88
N THR A 224 -0.46 18.27 -2.79
CA THR A 224 -1.50 17.50 -3.47
C THR A 224 -0.93 16.76 -4.67
N MET A 225 -1.04 15.46 -4.67
CA MET A 225 -0.62 14.60 -5.78
C MET A 225 -1.70 14.53 -6.88
N HIS A 226 -1.32 14.09 -8.07
CA HIS A 226 -2.26 13.95 -9.18
C HIS A 226 -3.27 12.81 -9.00
N SER A 227 -2.95 11.83 -8.17
CA SER A 227 -3.89 10.77 -7.77
C SER A 227 -3.60 10.31 -6.35
N GLY A 228 -4.59 9.69 -5.72
CA GLY A 228 -4.35 8.88 -4.54
C GLY A 228 -3.47 7.68 -4.87
N SER A 229 -2.68 7.24 -3.90
CA SER A 229 -1.81 6.07 -4.03
C SER A 229 -2.58 4.77 -4.22
N GLY A 230 -3.83 4.71 -3.79
CA GLY A 230 -4.54 3.46 -3.56
C GLY A 230 -4.02 2.77 -2.30
N GLY A 231 -4.31 1.50 -2.15
CA GLY A 231 -3.80 0.72 -1.03
C GLY A 231 -4.53 0.93 0.29
N GLN A 232 -4.24 0.05 1.23
CA GLN A 232 -4.78 0.04 2.59
C GLN A 232 -3.74 -0.59 3.50
N TRP A 233 -3.75 -0.24 4.78
CA TRP A 233 -2.91 -0.88 5.78
C TRP A 233 -1.42 -0.89 5.42
N GLY A 234 -0.85 0.29 5.28
CA GLY A 234 0.58 0.49 5.12
C GLY A 234 1.00 0.91 3.72
N VAL A 235 2.16 1.51 3.68
CA VAL A 235 2.94 1.86 2.51
C VAL A 235 4.40 1.72 2.87
N THR A 236 5.21 1.34 1.92
CA THR A 236 6.65 1.18 2.08
C THR A 236 7.38 1.61 0.82
N HIS A 237 8.68 1.85 0.92
CA HIS A 237 9.51 2.17 -0.24
C HIS A 237 10.72 1.22 -0.37
N ASP A 238 11.25 1.13 -1.59
CA ASP A 238 12.51 0.42 -1.87
C ASP A 238 13.74 1.34 -1.71
N ASN A 239 14.93 0.79 -1.98
CA ASN A 239 16.18 1.53 -1.91
C ASN A 239 16.29 2.69 -2.93
N TYR A 240 15.31 2.82 -3.83
CA TYR A 240 15.31 3.80 -4.92
C TYR A 240 14.11 4.75 -4.88
N GLY A 241 13.38 4.76 -3.75
CA GLY A 241 12.23 5.63 -3.50
C GLY A 241 10.94 5.21 -4.20
N ARG A 242 10.87 3.99 -4.78
CA ARG A 242 9.63 3.45 -5.32
C ARG A 242 8.71 3.01 -4.20
N LEU A 243 7.45 3.39 -4.28
CA LEU A 243 6.45 3.07 -3.27
C LEU A 243 5.72 1.77 -3.61
N PHE A 244 5.41 1.00 -2.58
CA PHE A 244 4.67 -0.27 -2.68
C PHE A 244 3.43 -0.22 -1.80
N TYR A 245 2.32 -0.65 -2.38
CA TYR A 245 1.00 -0.67 -1.75
C TYR A 245 0.33 -2.02 -1.97
N SER A 246 -0.52 -2.43 -1.03
CA SER A 246 -1.49 -3.51 -1.20
C SER A 246 -2.91 -2.99 -0.98
N SER A 247 -3.92 -3.72 -1.42
CA SER A 247 -5.31 -3.33 -1.24
C SER A 247 -6.16 -4.51 -0.82
N ALA A 248 -6.53 -4.57 0.46
CA ALA A 248 -7.42 -5.59 0.99
C ALA A 248 -8.79 -5.54 0.30
N GLY A 249 -9.36 -4.35 0.12
CA GLY A 249 -10.64 -4.17 -0.52
C GLY A 249 -10.72 -4.55 -1.99
N GLY A 250 -9.59 -4.69 -2.68
CA GLY A 250 -9.49 -5.15 -4.07
C GLY A 250 -8.87 -6.52 -4.19
N GLU A 251 -8.55 -7.16 -3.08
CA GLU A 251 -7.86 -8.45 -3.03
C GLU A 251 -6.53 -8.43 -3.83
N ASN A 252 -5.92 -7.25 -3.91
CA ASN A 252 -4.70 -7.03 -4.67
C ASN A 252 -3.50 -6.96 -3.75
N PRO A 253 -2.64 -7.97 -3.78
CA PRO A 253 -1.42 -7.99 -2.96
C PRO A 253 -0.39 -6.93 -3.39
N LEU A 254 -0.56 -6.30 -4.54
CA LEU A 254 0.26 -5.20 -5.02
C LEU A 254 -0.54 -4.30 -5.97
N VAL A 255 -0.46 -2.97 -5.80
CA VAL A 255 -1.10 -1.98 -6.69
C VAL A 255 -0.15 -0.83 -7.00
N ARG A 256 -0.23 -0.31 -8.24
CA ARG A 256 0.36 0.97 -8.68
C ARG A 256 1.85 1.18 -8.38
N VAL A 257 2.63 0.11 -8.40
CA VAL A 257 4.06 0.16 -8.03
C VAL A 257 4.96 0.85 -9.07
N GLN A 258 4.47 1.04 -10.31
CA GLN A 258 5.34 1.43 -11.43
C GLN A 258 5.94 2.82 -11.27
N VAL A 259 5.17 3.80 -10.83
CA VAL A 259 5.63 5.18 -10.66
C VAL A 259 5.09 5.79 -9.37
N ASN A 260 5.75 6.85 -8.91
CA ASN A 260 5.28 7.61 -7.76
C ASN A 260 3.91 8.24 -8.05
N PRO A 261 2.93 8.15 -7.13
CA PRO A 261 1.59 8.72 -7.31
C PRO A 261 1.56 10.24 -7.54
N ALA A 262 2.64 10.95 -7.27
CA ALA A 262 2.78 12.36 -7.64
C ALA A 262 2.63 12.58 -9.16
N TYR A 263 2.96 11.59 -9.99
CA TYR A 263 2.77 11.65 -11.44
C TYR A 263 1.38 11.14 -11.89
N GLY A 264 0.58 10.61 -10.99
CA GLY A 264 -0.75 10.08 -11.26
C GLY A 264 -0.84 8.56 -11.09
N ALA A 265 -2.06 8.04 -11.19
CA ALA A 265 -2.30 6.60 -11.10
C ALA A 265 -1.90 5.93 -12.42
N LEU A 266 -0.92 5.04 -12.37
CA LEU A 266 -0.52 4.21 -13.49
C LEU A 266 -0.81 2.75 -13.17
N ASP A 267 -1.98 2.30 -13.59
CA ASP A 267 -2.34 0.89 -13.57
C ASP A 267 -1.84 0.27 -14.88
N LEU A 268 -0.77 -0.49 -14.79
CA LEU A 268 -0.21 -1.19 -15.94
C LEU A 268 -0.61 -2.66 -15.86
N PRO A 269 -1.07 -3.25 -16.97
CA PRO A 269 -1.39 -4.67 -16.99
C PRO A 269 -0.15 -5.53 -16.73
N ASP A 270 -0.37 -6.73 -16.22
CA ASP A 270 0.64 -7.78 -16.00
C ASP A 270 1.74 -7.46 -14.97
N GLN A 271 1.53 -6.48 -14.08
CA GLN A 271 2.43 -6.28 -12.93
C GLN A 271 2.26 -7.39 -11.87
N VAL A 272 1.08 -7.96 -11.79
CA VAL A 272 0.73 -9.07 -10.91
C VAL A 272 0.03 -10.14 -11.73
N SER A 273 0.57 -11.36 -11.76
CA SER A 273 -0.07 -12.50 -12.42
C SER A 273 -1.25 -13.03 -11.61
N ASN A 274 -2.19 -13.70 -12.29
CA ASN A 274 -3.29 -14.39 -11.61
C ASN A 274 -2.77 -15.41 -10.57
N GLU A 275 -1.69 -16.12 -10.89
CA GLU A 275 -1.04 -17.08 -9.98
C GLU A 275 -0.50 -16.40 -8.72
N PHE A 276 -0.06 -15.14 -8.82
CA PHE A 276 0.41 -14.37 -7.66
C PHE A 276 -0.71 -14.04 -6.67
N GLN A 277 -1.97 -13.97 -7.13
CA GLN A 277 -3.12 -13.72 -6.27
C GLN A 277 -3.55 -14.96 -5.47
N GLU A 278 -3.17 -16.17 -5.91
CA GLU A 278 -3.44 -17.39 -5.16
C GLU A 278 -2.57 -17.45 -3.90
N VAL A 279 -3.14 -17.90 -2.77
CA VAL A 279 -2.41 -18.10 -1.50
C VAL A 279 -2.32 -19.58 -1.15
N TRP A 280 -1.28 -19.95 -0.40
CA TRP A 280 -0.93 -21.34 -0.08
C TRP A 280 -0.82 -21.53 1.45
N PRO A 281 -1.93 -21.42 2.20
CA PRO A 281 -1.94 -21.67 3.64
C PRO A 281 -1.67 -23.15 3.95
N ILE A 282 -1.15 -23.40 5.14
CA ILE A 282 -0.88 -24.76 5.65
C ILE A 282 -1.95 -25.26 6.63
N THR A 283 -3.03 -24.51 6.80
CA THR A 283 -4.17 -24.83 7.67
C THR A 283 -5.47 -24.36 7.06
N ALA A 284 -6.59 -24.98 7.45
CA ALA A 284 -7.91 -24.54 7.05
C ALA A 284 -8.19 -23.09 7.48
N THR A 285 -8.98 -22.37 6.70
CA THR A 285 -9.34 -20.97 6.92
C THR A 285 -10.87 -20.79 6.93
N PRO A 286 -11.60 -21.43 7.85
CA PRO A 286 -13.06 -21.45 7.86
C PRO A 286 -13.68 -20.08 8.19
N ASP A 287 -12.88 -19.18 8.74
CA ASP A 287 -13.24 -17.83 9.18
C ASP A 287 -13.03 -16.77 8.08
N VAL A 288 -13.36 -17.12 6.83
CA VAL A 288 -13.22 -16.22 5.69
C VAL A 288 -14.54 -15.58 5.30
N GLN A 289 -14.49 -14.28 4.99
CA GLN A 289 -15.61 -13.60 4.34
C GLN A 289 -15.90 -14.20 2.95
N GLY A 290 -17.15 -14.19 2.51
CA GLY A 290 -17.55 -14.68 1.19
C GLY A 290 -17.74 -16.19 1.08
N GLY A 291 -17.41 -16.96 2.10
CA GLY A 291 -17.78 -18.36 2.27
C GLY A 291 -17.04 -19.36 1.39
N LEU A 292 -17.68 -20.50 1.13
CA LEU A 292 -17.07 -21.70 0.53
C LEU A 292 -16.37 -21.45 -0.81
N LYS A 293 -16.82 -20.51 -1.63
CA LYS A 293 -16.15 -20.20 -2.92
C LYS A 293 -14.76 -19.58 -2.76
N ARG A 294 -14.43 -19.09 -1.56
CA ARG A 294 -13.08 -18.60 -1.21
C ARG A 294 -12.16 -19.73 -0.76
N LEU A 295 -12.69 -20.94 -0.60
CA LEU A 295 -11.96 -22.09 -0.08
C LEU A 295 -11.71 -23.13 -1.16
N ARG A 296 -10.58 -23.81 -1.07
CA ARG A 296 -10.29 -25.04 -1.79
C ARG A 296 -11.04 -26.21 -1.15
N PRO A 297 -11.06 -27.40 -1.79
CA PRO A 297 -11.68 -28.60 -1.23
C PRO A 297 -11.12 -29.01 0.15
N ASP A 298 -9.86 -28.68 0.44
CA ASP A 298 -9.20 -28.90 1.73
C ASP A 298 -9.51 -27.81 2.77
N SER A 299 -10.44 -26.90 2.48
CA SER A 299 -10.83 -25.76 3.31
C SER A 299 -9.75 -24.70 3.50
N THR A 300 -8.68 -24.70 2.71
CA THR A 300 -7.70 -23.60 2.72
C THR A 300 -8.15 -22.43 1.82
N LEU A 301 -7.77 -21.21 2.20
CA LEU A 301 -8.05 -20.00 1.41
C LEU A 301 -7.38 -20.11 0.03
N ASN A 302 -8.10 -19.71 -1.04
CA ASN A 302 -7.61 -19.83 -2.41
C ASN A 302 -6.91 -18.56 -2.94
N HIS A 303 -7.32 -17.36 -2.51
CA HIS A 303 -6.79 -16.08 -2.99
C HIS A 303 -6.61 -15.10 -1.83
N PHE A 304 -5.79 -14.06 -2.02
CA PHE A 304 -5.72 -12.95 -1.07
C PHE A 304 -7.11 -12.36 -0.82
N THR A 305 -7.42 -12.04 0.42
CA THR A 305 -8.67 -11.40 0.84
C THR A 305 -8.45 -10.23 1.78
N ALA A 306 -7.31 -10.19 2.48
CA ALA A 306 -6.98 -9.17 3.49
C ALA A 306 -5.52 -8.70 3.38
N SER A 307 -4.98 -8.66 2.15
CA SER A 307 -3.58 -8.25 1.91
C SER A 307 -3.26 -6.91 2.57
N CYS A 308 -2.23 -6.87 3.40
CA CYS A 308 -1.87 -5.70 4.21
C CYS A 308 -0.40 -5.75 4.66
N GLY A 309 0.05 -4.69 5.34
CA GLY A 309 1.28 -4.66 6.09
C GLY A 309 2.53 -5.00 5.28
N GLN A 310 2.57 -4.51 4.05
CA GLN A 310 3.67 -4.79 3.15
C GLN A 310 4.95 -4.06 3.54
N SER A 311 6.08 -4.70 3.25
CA SER A 311 7.41 -4.09 3.36
C SER A 311 8.33 -4.54 2.23
N ILE A 312 9.39 -3.76 2.01
CA ILE A 312 10.58 -4.20 1.27
C ILE A 312 11.66 -4.50 2.30
N TYR A 313 12.19 -5.71 2.30
CA TYR A 313 13.30 -6.00 3.19
C TYR A 313 14.57 -5.28 2.72
N ARG A 314 15.12 -4.43 3.58
CA ARG A 314 16.31 -3.61 3.30
C ARG A 314 17.37 -3.73 4.39
N GLY A 315 17.27 -4.78 5.22
CA GLY A 315 18.22 -5.11 6.26
C GLY A 315 19.48 -5.82 5.75
N ASN A 316 20.35 -6.19 6.67
CA ASN A 316 21.67 -6.77 6.35
C ASN A 316 21.99 -8.01 7.19
N THR A 317 21.04 -8.54 7.95
CA THR A 317 21.23 -9.69 8.86
C THR A 317 20.56 -10.96 8.36
N LEU A 318 19.64 -10.87 7.42
CA LEU A 318 19.07 -12.01 6.70
C LEU A 318 19.83 -12.28 5.39
N PRO A 319 19.66 -13.45 4.76
CA PRO A 319 20.35 -13.78 3.52
C PRO A 319 20.25 -12.68 2.46
N PRO A 320 21.36 -12.36 1.75
CA PRO A 320 21.43 -11.26 0.80
C PRO A 320 20.39 -11.34 -0.33
N ASP A 321 19.92 -12.54 -0.69
CA ASP A 321 18.90 -12.75 -1.71
C ASP A 321 17.50 -12.29 -1.28
N LEU A 322 17.29 -11.95 0.00
CA LEU A 322 16.07 -11.35 0.51
C LEU A 322 16.04 -9.82 0.33
N VAL A 323 17.21 -9.19 0.19
CA VAL A 323 17.30 -7.72 0.08
C VAL A 323 16.61 -7.23 -1.18
N GLY A 324 15.64 -6.33 -1.02
CA GLY A 324 14.83 -5.79 -2.11
C GLY A 324 13.58 -6.62 -2.43
N ASP A 325 13.37 -7.76 -1.77
CA ASP A 325 12.15 -8.53 -1.94
C ASP A 325 10.95 -7.87 -1.24
N TYR A 326 9.80 -8.01 -1.88
CA TYR A 326 8.51 -7.54 -1.37
C TYR A 326 7.90 -8.59 -0.44
N LEU A 327 7.46 -8.14 0.72
CA LEU A 327 6.75 -8.93 1.71
C LEU A 327 5.33 -8.40 1.89
N VAL A 328 4.34 -9.28 1.97
CA VAL A 328 2.94 -8.91 2.19
C VAL A 328 2.24 -9.92 3.09
N CYS A 329 1.51 -9.40 4.07
CA CYS A 329 0.73 -10.19 5.02
C CYS A 329 -0.64 -10.56 4.42
N GLU A 330 -1.13 -11.74 4.81
CA GLU A 330 -2.52 -12.17 4.61
C GLU A 330 -3.03 -12.80 5.91
N PRO A 331 -3.62 -12.00 6.80
CA PRO A 331 -3.97 -12.44 8.15
C PRO A 331 -5.08 -13.50 8.17
N VAL A 332 -5.97 -13.57 7.19
CA VAL A 332 -7.00 -14.62 7.11
C VAL A 332 -6.39 -15.96 6.76
N ALA A 333 -5.40 -15.98 5.88
CA ALA A 333 -4.65 -17.19 5.52
C ALA A 333 -3.53 -17.54 6.52
N ARG A 334 -3.21 -16.66 7.47
CA ARG A 334 -2.13 -16.87 8.45
C ARG A 334 -0.77 -17.03 7.79
N ILE A 335 -0.48 -16.16 6.81
CA ILE A 335 0.73 -16.23 5.99
C ILE A 335 1.38 -14.87 5.81
N ILE A 336 2.68 -14.91 5.48
CA ILE A 336 3.42 -13.79 4.90
C ILE A 336 4.06 -14.29 3.62
N ARG A 337 3.75 -13.63 2.50
CA ARG A 337 4.37 -13.93 1.21
C ARG A 337 5.67 -13.16 1.05
N ARG A 338 6.69 -13.83 0.52
CA ARG A 338 7.89 -13.22 -0.05
C ARG A 338 7.78 -13.21 -1.56
N ALA A 339 7.95 -12.06 -2.18
CA ALA A 339 7.93 -11.94 -3.62
C ALA A 339 9.20 -11.27 -4.15
N LYS A 340 9.77 -11.85 -5.20
CA LYS A 340 10.85 -11.24 -5.96
C LYS A 340 10.32 -10.03 -6.71
N VAL A 341 10.97 -8.89 -6.55
CA VAL A 341 10.70 -7.68 -7.35
C VAL A 341 11.58 -7.74 -8.58
N LEU A 342 10.95 -7.84 -9.75
CA LEU A 342 11.61 -7.95 -11.04
C LEU A 342 11.51 -6.62 -11.78
N ASN A 343 12.62 -6.15 -12.33
CA ASN A 343 12.66 -5.00 -13.24
C ASN A 343 13.15 -5.48 -14.61
N VAL A 344 12.23 -5.62 -15.55
CA VAL A 344 12.54 -6.04 -16.91
C VAL A 344 12.25 -4.90 -17.88
N LYS A 345 13.31 -4.30 -18.41
CA LYS A 345 13.22 -3.16 -19.36
C LYS A 345 12.35 -2.00 -18.80
N GLY A 346 12.47 -1.70 -17.52
CA GLY A 346 11.74 -0.64 -16.83
C GLY A 346 10.35 -1.05 -16.32
N LYS A 347 9.84 -2.21 -16.67
CA LYS A 347 8.58 -2.76 -16.13
C LYS A 347 8.84 -3.47 -14.81
N ILE A 348 8.16 -3.03 -13.77
CA ILE A 348 8.17 -3.70 -12.47
C ILE A 348 7.07 -4.74 -12.42
N SER A 349 7.44 -5.93 -11.99
CA SER A 349 6.51 -7.01 -11.68
C SER A 349 6.98 -7.76 -10.44
N VAL A 350 6.08 -8.52 -9.84
CA VAL A 350 6.40 -9.35 -8.67
C VAL A 350 6.07 -10.81 -8.97
N GLN A 351 6.89 -11.68 -8.40
CA GLN A 351 6.72 -13.11 -8.50
C GLN A 351 6.88 -13.75 -7.13
N ASN A 352 5.99 -14.69 -6.74
CA ASN A 352 6.18 -15.46 -5.52
C ASN A 352 7.57 -16.13 -5.53
N ALA A 353 8.32 -15.96 -4.45
CA ALA A 353 9.66 -16.54 -4.31
C ALA A 353 9.63 -18.08 -4.22
N TYR A 354 8.47 -18.66 -3.88
CA TYR A 354 8.30 -20.11 -3.66
C TYR A 354 7.12 -20.64 -4.46
N TYR A 355 7.32 -21.69 -5.22
CA TYR A 355 6.26 -22.30 -6.01
C TYR A 355 5.22 -22.98 -5.11
N ARG A 356 3.98 -22.45 -5.11
CA ARG A 356 2.84 -22.96 -4.32
C ARG A 356 3.14 -23.13 -2.82
N GLN A 357 3.92 -22.20 -2.27
CA GLN A 357 4.26 -22.15 -0.86
C GLN A 357 4.38 -20.67 -0.43
N GLU A 358 4.33 -20.43 0.88
CA GLU A 358 4.48 -19.10 1.44
C GLU A 358 5.76 -19.01 2.26
N PHE A 359 6.34 -17.83 2.37
CA PHE A 359 7.60 -17.61 3.10
C PHE A 359 7.45 -17.96 4.58
N ILE A 360 6.37 -17.46 5.20
CA ILE A 360 5.99 -17.75 6.58
C ILE A 360 4.54 -18.19 6.57
N ALA A 361 4.24 -19.32 7.16
CA ALA A 361 2.88 -19.81 7.36
C ALA A 361 2.75 -20.43 8.76
N SER A 362 1.57 -20.32 9.37
CA SER A 362 1.32 -20.89 10.70
C SER A 362 0.07 -21.75 10.72
N THR A 363 0.09 -22.77 11.56
CA THR A 363 -1.11 -23.56 11.92
C THR A 363 -1.84 -22.98 13.13
N ASP A 364 -1.30 -21.94 13.78
CA ASP A 364 -1.99 -21.23 14.84
C ASP A 364 -3.15 -20.42 14.28
N MET A 365 -4.37 -20.74 14.71
CA MET A 365 -5.61 -20.13 14.22
C MET A 365 -5.74 -18.67 14.61
N ASN A 366 -5.00 -18.19 15.59
CA ASN A 366 -4.98 -16.81 16.06
C ASN A 366 -3.84 -15.97 15.46
N PHE A 367 -2.90 -16.59 14.71
CA PHE A 367 -1.85 -15.84 14.02
C PHE A 367 -2.47 -14.92 12.97
N ARG A 368 -2.34 -13.61 13.17
CA ARG A 368 -2.87 -12.54 12.33
C ARG A 368 -1.78 -11.53 12.00
N PRO A 369 -0.85 -11.88 11.08
CA PRO A 369 0.18 -10.92 10.69
C PRO A 369 -0.48 -9.74 9.97
N VAL A 370 -0.27 -8.53 10.46
CA VAL A 370 -0.88 -7.30 9.93
C VAL A 370 0.14 -6.29 9.44
N ASN A 371 1.42 -6.45 9.83
CA ASN A 371 2.49 -5.58 9.35
C ASN A 371 3.86 -6.27 9.42
N THR A 372 4.78 -5.84 8.56
CA THR A 372 6.19 -6.23 8.59
C THR A 372 7.09 -5.00 8.44
N TYR A 373 8.29 -5.04 9.03
CA TYR A 373 9.24 -3.94 9.02
C TYR A 373 10.69 -4.43 9.02
N THR A 374 11.59 -3.74 8.32
CA THR A 374 13.03 -3.88 8.57
C THR A 374 13.38 -3.13 9.85
N GLY A 375 13.95 -3.81 10.82
CA GLY A 375 14.32 -3.22 12.11
C GLY A 375 15.69 -2.55 12.14
N PRO A 376 16.00 -1.83 13.23
CA PRO A 376 17.30 -1.19 13.44
C PRO A 376 18.45 -2.19 13.51
N ASP A 377 18.21 -3.41 13.97
CA ASP A 377 19.15 -4.54 14.03
C ASP A 377 19.33 -5.27 12.68
N GLY A 378 18.63 -4.82 11.64
CA GLY A 378 18.68 -5.40 10.28
C GLY A 378 17.81 -6.64 10.08
N ASN A 379 17.09 -7.11 11.08
CA ASN A 379 16.15 -8.23 10.98
C ASN A 379 14.77 -7.78 10.47
N LEU A 380 13.92 -8.74 10.14
CA LEU A 380 12.52 -8.51 9.77
C LEU A 380 11.64 -8.67 11.00
N TYR A 381 10.87 -7.64 11.31
CA TYR A 381 9.87 -7.67 12.39
C TYR A 381 8.48 -7.93 11.83
N ILE A 382 7.68 -8.68 12.58
CA ILE A 382 6.33 -9.09 12.21
C ILE A 382 5.40 -8.70 13.33
N VAL A 383 4.37 -7.93 13.01
CA VAL A 383 3.32 -7.54 13.95
C VAL A 383 2.16 -8.51 13.79
N ASP A 384 1.87 -9.24 14.84
CA ASP A 384 0.78 -10.21 14.94
C ASP A 384 -0.28 -9.69 15.91
N MET A 385 -1.45 -9.33 15.38
CA MET A 385 -2.57 -8.89 16.19
C MET A 385 -3.12 -9.99 17.11
N HIS A 386 -2.83 -11.24 16.79
CA HIS A 386 -3.09 -12.46 17.54
C HIS A 386 -4.51 -12.57 18.11
N ARG A 387 -5.49 -12.76 17.23
CA ARG A 387 -6.90 -12.73 17.61
C ARG A 387 -7.79 -13.64 16.76
N GLY A 388 -9.00 -13.90 17.24
CA GLY A 388 -9.95 -14.74 16.52
C GLY A 388 -10.61 -14.08 15.32
N ILE A 389 -11.14 -12.85 15.49
CA ILE A 389 -11.85 -12.11 14.43
C ILE A 389 -10.88 -11.08 13.83
N ILE A 390 -10.67 -11.14 12.51
CA ILE A 390 -9.82 -10.20 11.78
C ILE A 390 -10.56 -9.45 10.66
N GLN A 391 -11.86 -9.65 10.53
CA GLN A 391 -12.68 -9.02 9.49
C GLN A 391 -13.81 -8.23 10.14
N GLN A 392 -14.07 -7.02 9.60
CA GLN A 392 -14.94 -6.02 10.20
C GLN A 392 -16.44 -6.41 10.20
N GLY A 393 -17.22 -5.80 11.09
CA GLY A 393 -18.64 -6.03 11.35
C GLY A 393 -19.57 -6.03 10.14
N ASN A 394 -19.19 -5.40 9.02
CA ASN A 394 -19.95 -5.51 7.78
C ASN A 394 -19.98 -6.95 7.21
N TRP A 395 -18.96 -7.75 7.50
CA TRP A 395 -18.81 -9.12 7.03
C TRP A 395 -19.28 -10.18 8.03
N THR A 396 -19.49 -9.78 9.30
CA THR A 396 -19.85 -10.66 10.42
C THR A 396 -21.34 -10.59 10.80
N LYS A 397 -22.19 -10.08 9.92
CA LYS A 397 -23.63 -9.97 10.18
C LYS A 397 -24.28 -11.34 10.42
N PRO A 398 -25.33 -11.42 11.25
CA PRO A 398 -26.06 -12.66 11.48
C PRO A 398 -26.47 -13.35 10.17
N GLY A 399 -26.30 -14.67 10.10
CA GLY A 399 -26.61 -15.49 8.93
C GLY A 399 -25.53 -15.51 7.84
N THR A 400 -24.44 -14.76 7.97
CA THR A 400 -23.29 -14.89 7.05
C THR A 400 -22.46 -16.13 7.38
N PHE A 401 -21.75 -16.65 6.37
CA PHE A 401 -20.84 -17.77 6.56
C PHE A 401 -19.78 -17.50 7.65
N LEU A 402 -19.21 -16.30 7.63
CA LEU A 402 -18.22 -15.88 8.61
C LEU A 402 -18.81 -15.79 10.02
N ARG A 403 -20.04 -15.24 10.19
CA ARG A 403 -20.70 -15.16 11.48
C ARG A 403 -20.93 -16.56 12.07
N ASN A 404 -21.40 -17.49 11.26
CA ASN A 404 -21.62 -18.87 11.72
C ASN A 404 -20.31 -19.51 12.19
N ALA A 405 -19.20 -19.29 11.46
CA ALA A 405 -17.89 -19.77 11.87
C ALA A 405 -17.39 -19.13 13.18
N ILE A 406 -17.63 -17.83 13.38
CA ILE A 406 -17.28 -17.12 14.61
C ILE A 406 -18.04 -17.70 15.79
N ASP A 407 -19.34 -17.90 15.66
CA ASP A 407 -20.22 -18.38 16.73
C ASP A 407 -19.93 -19.87 17.06
N GLU A 408 -19.81 -20.72 16.03
CA GLU A 408 -19.50 -22.16 16.18
C GLU A 408 -18.14 -22.39 16.88
N LYS A 409 -17.13 -21.60 16.51
CA LYS A 409 -15.75 -21.79 16.97
C LYS A 409 -15.39 -20.91 18.16
N GLY A 410 -16.30 -20.05 18.60
CA GLY A 410 -16.09 -19.15 19.74
C GLY A 410 -15.00 -18.10 19.53
N LEU A 411 -14.77 -17.68 18.29
CA LEU A 411 -13.66 -16.78 17.92
C LEU A 411 -13.74 -15.40 18.59
N ALA A 412 -14.92 -14.92 18.92
CA ALA A 412 -15.12 -13.65 19.63
C ALA A 412 -14.49 -13.61 21.03
N LYS A 413 -14.16 -14.78 21.60
CA LYS A 413 -13.49 -14.86 22.91
C LYS A 413 -11.98 -14.65 22.81
N ASN A 414 -11.41 -14.74 21.60
CA ASN A 414 -9.99 -14.66 21.36
C ASN A 414 -9.59 -13.20 21.08
N ILE A 415 -9.45 -12.42 22.15
CA ILE A 415 -9.08 -11.00 22.16
C ILE A 415 -8.08 -10.71 23.30
N GLY A 416 -7.46 -9.54 23.26
CA GLY A 416 -6.57 -9.06 24.33
C GLY A 416 -5.20 -9.70 24.37
N HIS A 417 -4.79 -10.39 23.31
CA HIS A 417 -3.43 -10.88 23.09
C HIS A 417 -2.74 -10.07 22.00
N GLY A 418 -1.47 -10.33 21.78
CA GLY A 418 -0.73 -9.66 20.70
C GLY A 418 0.76 -9.95 20.77
N ARG A 419 1.42 -10.04 19.62
CA ARG A 419 2.83 -10.43 19.55
C ARG A 419 3.59 -9.64 18.51
N ILE A 420 4.86 -9.41 18.78
CA ILE A 420 5.83 -8.94 17.82
C ILE A 420 6.92 -9.99 17.74
N TYR A 421 7.13 -10.53 16.54
CA TYR A 421 8.19 -11.47 16.27
C TYR A 421 9.32 -10.80 15.51
N ARG A 422 10.52 -11.33 15.65
CA ARG A 422 11.70 -11.03 14.85
C ARG A 422 12.11 -12.28 14.08
N LEU A 423 12.25 -12.16 12.76
CA LEU A 423 12.78 -13.23 11.91
C LEU A 423 14.30 -13.10 11.89
N VAL A 424 14.98 -14.15 12.27
CA VAL A 424 16.44 -14.23 12.29
C VAL A 424 16.93 -15.40 11.44
N TYR A 425 18.21 -15.36 11.06
CA TYR A 425 18.84 -16.43 10.26
C TYR A 425 20.05 -17.02 10.98
N GLU A 426 20.36 -18.29 10.70
CA GLU A 426 21.49 -18.98 11.31
C GLU A 426 22.79 -18.18 11.20
N GLY A 427 23.55 -18.10 12.32
CA GLY A 427 24.82 -17.40 12.37
C GLY A 427 24.76 -15.90 12.54
N ASN A 428 23.59 -15.26 12.52
CA ASN A 428 23.45 -13.83 12.77
C ASN A 428 23.81 -13.50 14.22
N LYS A 429 24.56 -12.40 14.37
CA LYS A 429 24.91 -11.85 15.68
C LYS A 429 24.02 -10.64 15.96
N GLN A 430 23.67 -10.46 17.23
CA GLN A 430 23.01 -9.26 17.71
C GLN A 430 23.85 -8.03 17.35
N GLN A 431 23.19 -7.02 16.78
CA GLN A 431 23.79 -5.73 16.44
C GLN A 431 23.65 -4.77 17.63
N ALA A 432 24.58 -3.83 17.76
CA ALA A 432 24.43 -2.75 18.72
C ALA A 432 23.23 -1.88 18.39
N GLN A 433 22.53 -1.42 19.40
CA GLN A 433 21.42 -0.49 19.23
C GLN A 433 21.90 0.87 18.70
N PRO A 434 21.17 1.49 17.76
CA PRO A 434 21.48 2.84 17.29
C PRO A 434 21.26 3.89 18.39
N ARG A 435 21.98 5.01 18.25
CA ARG A 435 21.83 6.20 19.09
C ARG A 435 21.77 7.47 18.25
N LEU A 436 21.03 7.41 17.11
CA LEU A 436 21.05 8.49 16.13
C LEU A 436 20.52 9.82 16.64
N LEU A 437 19.68 9.82 17.69
CA LEU A 437 19.21 11.07 18.31
C LEU A 437 20.30 11.76 19.15
N ASP A 438 21.31 11.02 19.58
CA ASP A 438 22.40 11.51 20.42
C ASP A 438 23.66 11.87 19.60
N GLU A 439 23.66 11.54 18.30
CA GLU A 439 24.82 11.71 17.43
C GLU A 439 24.85 13.09 16.75
N PRO A 440 26.04 13.72 16.62
CA PRO A 440 26.17 14.95 15.86
C PRO A 440 25.98 14.72 14.35
N ALA A 441 25.57 15.75 13.62
CA ALA A 441 25.33 15.69 12.19
C ALA A 441 26.51 15.10 11.39
N SER A 442 27.74 15.40 11.78
CA SER A 442 28.97 14.85 11.15
C SER A 442 29.07 13.33 11.27
N LYS A 443 28.53 12.74 12.33
CA LYS A 443 28.47 11.29 12.51
C LYS A 443 27.31 10.70 11.73
N LEU A 444 26.12 11.35 11.75
CA LEU A 444 24.96 10.91 10.98
C LEU A 444 25.25 10.76 9.49
N VAL A 445 26.06 11.65 8.91
CA VAL A 445 26.50 11.56 7.50
C VAL A 445 27.17 10.22 7.19
N THR A 446 27.93 9.64 8.11
CA THR A 446 28.60 8.35 7.91
C THR A 446 27.62 7.18 7.79
N TYR A 447 26.43 7.31 8.39
CA TYR A 447 25.40 6.28 8.35
C TYR A 447 24.62 6.25 7.01
N LEU A 448 24.79 7.24 6.14
CA LEU A 448 24.24 7.17 4.78
C LEU A 448 24.85 6.02 3.96
N ASN A 449 26.01 5.50 4.37
CA ASN A 449 26.65 4.32 3.76
C ASN A 449 26.41 3.00 4.54
N HIS A 450 25.53 3.01 5.52
CA HIS A 450 25.25 1.84 6.33
C HIS A 450 24.55 0.73 5.50
N PRO A 451 24.89 -0.58 5.64
CA PRO A 451 24.29 -1.65 4.86
C PRO A 451 22.78 -1.82 5.14
N ASN A 452 22.31 -1.56 6.37
CA ASN A 452 20.89 -1.59 6.72
C ASN A 452 20.18 -0.31 6.25
N GLY A 453 19.09 -0.48 5.48
CA GLY A 453 18.26 0.63 4.99
C GLY A 453 17.63 1.47 6.10
N TRP A 454 17.25 0.85 7.21
CA TRP A 454 16.70 1.58 8.36
C TRP A 454 17.64 2.68 8.87
N TRP A 455 18.96 2.40 8.94
CA TRP A 455 19.95 3.38 9.36
C TRP A 455 20.12 4.51 8.35
N ARG A 456 20.18 4.17 7.04
CA ARG A 456 20.31 5.19 5.99
C ARG A 456 19.13 6.15 5.98
N ASP A 457 17.89 5.61 6.06
CA ASP A 457 16.67 6.41 6.06
C ASP A 457 16.58 7.32 7.29
N ASN A 458 16.87 6.79 8.47
CA ASN A 458 16.82 7.57 9.70
C ASN A 458 17.95 8.60 9.78
N ALA A 459 19.15 8.29 9.28
CA ALA A 459 20.22 9.27 9.18
C ALA A 459 19.86 10.42 8.22
N GLN A 460 19.35 10.12 7.02
CA GLN A 460 18.86 11.14 6.08
C GLN A 460 17.76 11.99 6.72
N LYS A 461 16.72 11.35 7.26
CA LYS A 461 15.60 12.02 7.93
C LYS A 461 16.10 12.96 9.04
N GLN A 462 16.98 12.47 9.91
CA GLN A 462 17.51 13.25 11.02
C GLN A 462 18.35 14.45 10.53
N LEU A 463 19.22 14.26 9.53
CA LEU A 463 20.00 15.34 8.94
C LEU A 463 19.12 16.45 8.34
N VAL A 464 18.06 16.06 7.62
CA VAL A 464 17.11 17.02 7.02
C VAL A 464 16.35 17.78 8.11
N ILE A 465 15.94 17.10 9.19
CA ILE A 465 15.20 17.72 10.31
C ILE A 465 16.09 18.69 11.09
N LEU A 466 17.34 18.29 11.38
CA LEU A 466 18.31 19.14 12.08
C LEU A 466 18.64 20.41 11.29
N GLY A 467 18.64 20.32 9.96
CA GLY A 467 18.96 21.46 9.08
C GLY A 467 20.41 21.96 9.23
N ASP A 468 21.31 21.14 9.78
CA ASP A 468 22.71 21.52 10.01
C ASP A 468 23.49 21.54 8.68
N LYS A 469 23.84 22.74 8.22
CA LYS A 469 24.56 22.96 6.96
C LYS A 469 26.08 22.71 7.04
N SER A 470 26.62 22.48 8.22
CA SER A 470 28.05 22.17 8.40
C SER A 470 28.50 20.90 7.65
N VAL A 471 27.53 20.00 7.40
CA VAL A 471 27.77 18.72 6.71
C VAL A 471 27.65 18.78 5.18
N VAL A 472 27.29 19.91 4.61
CA VAL A 472 27.03 20.06 3.15
C VAL A 472 28.24 19.66 2.32
N SER A 473 29.45 20.03 2.72
CA SER A 473 30.69 19.65 2.02
C SER A 473 30.88 18.13 1.96
N ALA A 474 30.68 17.43 3.11
CA ALA A 474 30.79 15.99 3.18
C ALA A 474 29.69 15.30 2.34
N LEU A 475 28.46 15.81 2.38
CA LEU A 475 27.37 15.30 1.54
C LEU A 475 27.67 15.41 0.05
N LYS A 476 28.24 16.52 -0.43
CA LYS A 476 28.65 16.69 -1.83
C LYS A 476 29.75 15.70 -2.23
N GLN A 477 30.72 15.47 -1.35
CA GLN A 477 31.76 14.46 -1.58
C GLN A 477 31.20 13.04 -1.66
N ILE A 478 30.24 12.69 -0.80
CA ILE A 478 29.54 11.40 -0.89
C ILE A 478 28.74 11.32 -2.19
N ALA A 479 27.94 12.34 -2.52
CA ALA A 479 27.10 12.37 -3.71
C ALA A 479 27.90 12.20 -5.02
N THR A 480 29.16 12.66 -5.05
CA THR A 480 30.09 12.53 -6.19
C THR A 480 31.05 11.33 -6.08
N GLY A 481 30.95 10.53 -5.00
CA GLY A 481 31.81 9.36 -4.80
C GLY A 481 33.27 9.68 -4.45
N THR A 482 33.57 10.91 -4.02
CA THR A 482 34.94 11.38 -3.75
C THR A 482 35.32 11.37 -2.26
N GLN A 483 34.43 10.90 -1.39
CA GLN A 483 34.63 10.85 0.07
C GLN A 483 35.53 9.65 0.45
N ASP A 484 36.63 9.92 1.13
CA ASP A 484 37.59 8.88 1.52
C ASP A 484 37.44 8.37 2.97
N ASN A 485 36.64 9.02 3.80
CA ASN A 485 36.59 8.78 5.25
C ASN A 485 35.33 8.00 5.73
N LEU A 486 34.64 7.29 4.85
CA LEU A 486 33.54 6.40 5.21
C LEU A 486 34.05 5.00 5.57
N THR A 487 33.26 4.26 6.33
CA THR A 487 33.52 2.84 6.59
C THR A 487 33.34 2.04 5.29
N GLY A 488 34.40 1.89 4.51
CA GLY A 488 34.41 1.23 3.22
C GLY A 488 34.09 2.16 2.02
N PRO A 489 34.07 1.61 0.80
CA PRO A 489 33.78 2.35 -0.42
C PRO A 489 32.40 3.01 -0.40
N VAL A 490 32.28 4.20 -0.98
CA VAL A 490 30.98 4.89 -1.11
C VAL A 490 30.08 4.11 -2.05
N THR A 491 29.02 3.56 -1.51
CA THR A 491 28.03 2.80 -2.30
C THR A 491 27.15 3.73 -3.14
N HIS A 492 26.52 3.19 -4.20
CA HIS A 492 25.49 3.93 -4.94
C HIS A 492 24.31 4.34 -4.06
N LEU A 493 23.98 3.56 -3.02
CA LEU A 493 22.93 3.90 -2.06
C LEU A 493 23.33 5.12 -1.21
N ALA A 494 24.58 5.19 -0.77
CA ALA A 494 25.08 6.36 -0.06
C ALA A 494 24.98 7.63 -0.93
N ARG A 495 25.37 7.53 -2.22
CA ARG A 495 25.26 8.62 -3.18
C ARG A 495 23.81 9.10 -3.35
N ILE A 496 22.86 8.17 -3.45
CA ILE A 496 21.41 8.48 -3.53
C ILE A 496 20.94 9.21 -2.27
N HIS A 497 21.25 8.68 -1.08
CA HIS A 497 20.86 9.30 0.18
C HIS A 497 21.50 10.69 0.36
N ALA A 498 22.77 10.87 -0.03
CA ALA A 498 23.44 12.17 0.03
C ALA A 498 22.79 13.20 -0.90
N LEU A 499 22.41 12.80 -2.14
CA LEU A 499 21.69 13.66 -3.08
C LEU A 499 20.34 14.11 -2.48
N TRP A 500 19.55 13.19 -1.94
CA TRP A 500 18.28 13.54 -1.31
C TRP A 500 18.43 14.32 -0.01
N THR A 501 19.52 14.11 0.74
CA THR A 501 19.82 14.93 1.93
C THR A 501 20.12 16.37 1.53
N LEU A 502 20.94 16.56 0.48
CA LEU A 502 21.24 17.89 -0.08
C LEU A 502 19.97 18.61 -0.58
N ASP A 503 19.09 17.87 -1.27
CA ASP A 503 17.79 18.42 -1.70
C ASP A 503 16.93 18.83 -0.50
N GLY A 504 16.84 17.96 0.51
CA GLY A 504 16.07 18.21 1.74
C GLY A 504 16.59 19.41 2.55
N LEU A 505 17.89 19.63 2.56
CA LEU A 505 18.54 20.81 3.18
C LEU A 505 18.43 22.09 2.32
N GLY A 506 17.98 21.98 1.07
CA GLY A 506 17.98 23.11 0.11
C GLY A 506 19.37 23.51 -0.36
N GLU A 507 20.36 22.61 -0.28
CA GLU A 507 21.78 22.85 -0.58
C GLU A 507 22.27 22.11 -1.85
N MET A 508 21.32 21.58 -2.65
CA MET A 508 21.66 20.98 -3.95
C MET A 508 22.13 22.05 -4.92
N ASP A 509 23.37 21.94 -5.39
CA ASP A 509 23.90 22.81 -6.42
C ASP A 509 24.00 22.14 -7.80
N LYS A 510 24.11 22.95 -8.85
CA LYS A 510 24.24 22.48 -10.22
C LYS A 510 25.46 21.58 -10.46
N PRO A 511 26.68 21.90 -9.97
CA PRO A 511 27.86 21.06 -10.17
C PRO A 511 27.65 19.65 -9.63
N THR A 512 27.15 19.50 -8.39
CA THR A 512 26.87 18.20 -7.76
C THR A 512 25.79 17.44 -8.53
N LEU A 513 24.70 18.12 -8.90
CA LEU A 513 23.60 17.52 -9.68
C LEU A 513 24.07 17.03 -11.05
N PHE A 514 24.89 17.85 -11.77
CA PHE A 514 25.37 17.50 -13.09
C PHE A 514 26.40 16.37 -13.07
N ALA A 515 27.23 16.27 -12.03
CA ALA A 515 28.09 15.12 -11.82
C ALA A 515 27.27 13.83 -11.67
N ALA A 516 26.16 13.87 -10.93
CA ALA A 516 25.29 12.72 -10.73
C ALA A 516 24.55 12.26 -12.02
N PHE A 517 24.36 13.11 -13.04
CA PHE A 517 23.83 12.69 -14.34
C PHE A 517 24.77 11.75 -15.12
N THR A 518 26.05 11.74 -14.79
CA THR A 518 27.05 10.91 -15.43
C THR A 518 27.58 9.80 -14.53
N ASP A 519 26.93 9.56 -13.38
CA ASP A 519 27.29 8.49 -12.45
C ASP A 519 27.26 7.12 -13.14
N GLU A 520 28.16 6.23 -12.76
CA GLU A 520 28.22 4.86 -13.29
C GLU A 520 26.94 4.06 -13.04
N HIS A 521 26.26 4.31 -11.89
CA HIS A 521 25.10 3.57 -11.46
C HIS A 521 23.79 4.25 -11.93
N GLU A 522 22.95 3.51 -12.68
CA GLU A 522 21.71 4.04 -13.27
C GLU A 522 20.73 4.66 -12.23
N GLN A 523 20.66 4.10 -11.02
CA GLN A 523 19.73 4.62 -10.02
C GLN A 523 20.20 5.96 -9.40
N VAL A 524 21.51 6.25 -9.42
CA VAL A 524 22.04 7.58 -9.07
C VAL A 524 21.65 8.59 -10.15
N ARG A 525 21.83 8.24 -11.44
CA ARG A 525 21.41 9.08 -12.57
C ARG A 525 19.91 9.33 -12.57
N LYS A 526 19.10 8.28 -12.30
CA LYS A 526 17.64 8.41 -12.11
C LYS A 526 17.29 9.40 -11.00
N THR A 527 17.94 9.28 -9.84
CA THR A 527 17.74 10.17 -8.70
C THR A 527 18.06 11.62 -9.05
N ALA A 528 19.17 11.86 -9.75
CA ALA A 528 19.55 13.20 -10.20
C ALA A 528 18.50 13.80 -11.16
N VAL A 529 17.97 12.99 -12.10
CA VAL A 529 16.87 13.42 -12.98
C VAL A 529 15.62 13.80 -12.17
N TRP A 530 15.26 13.03 -11.15
CA TRP A 530 14.11 13.34 -10.31
C TRP A 530 14.31 14.65 -9.53
N ILE A 531 15.45 14.82 -8.88
CA ILE A 531 15.80 16.07 -8.15
C ILE A 531 15.81 17.29 -9.08
N SER A 532 16.18 17.10 -10.36
CA SER A 532 16.25 18.20 -11.34
C SER A 532 14.89 18.84 -11.70
N GLU A 533 13.78 18.26 -11.28
CA GLU A 533 12.43 18.77 -11.61
C GLU A 533 12.21 20.23 -11.19
N ALA A 534 12.83 20.67 -10.10
CA ALA A 534 12.78 22.07 -9.68
C ALA A 534 13.39 23.02 -10.74
N LEU A 535 14.49 22.61 -11.39
CA LEU A 535 15.13 23.36 -12.48
C LEU A 535 14.32 23.24 -13.79
N ILE A 536 13.76 22.07 -14.08
CA ILE A 536 12.87 21.85 -15.24
C ILE A 536 11.67 22.80 -15.15
N ARG A 537 11.00 22.89 -13.99
CA ARG A 537 9.87 23.81 -13.77
C ARG A 537 10.23 25.28 -13.90
N LYS A 538 11.46 25.65 -13.53
CA LYS A 538 12.00 27.02 -13.71
C LYS A 538 12.42 27.32 -15.15
N ASN A 539 12.36 26.33 -16.04
CA ASN A 539 12.83 26.41 -17.42
C ASN A 539 14.30 26.85 -17.53
N ASP A 540 15.13 26.34 -16.64
CA ASP A 540 16.56 26.62 -16.65
C ASP A 540 17.21 26.05 -17.94
N PRO A 541 17.84 26.87 -18.80
CA PRO A 541 18.30 26.40 -20.11
C PRO A 541 19.47 25.41 -20.00
N GLU A 542 20.30 25.49 -18.99
CA GLU A 542 21.44 24.61 -18.79
C GLU A 542 21.01 23.19 -18.45
N ILE A 543 19.90 23.05 -17.68
CA ILE A 543 19.39 21.71 -17.29
C ILE A 543 19.03 20.88 -18.52
N PHE A 544 18.37 21.46 -19.53
CA PHE A 544 17.96 20.72 -20.74
C PHE A 544 19.15 20.25 -21.57
N THR A 545 20.23 21.04 -21.61
CA THR A 545 21.49 20.64 -22.26
C THR A 545 22.09 19.40 -21.56
N ARG A 546 22.04 19.37 -20.23
CA ARG A 546 22.55 18.25 -19.42
C ARG A 546 21.64 17.02 -19.44
N LEU A 547 20.31 17.19 -19.54
CA LEU A 547 19.36 16.10 -19.63
C LEU A 547 19.27 15.45 -21.02
N ALA A 548 19.57 16.18 -22.08
CA ALA A 548 19.42 15.69 -23.46
C ALA A 548 20.18 14.36 -23.74
N PRO A 549 21.41 14.13 -23.28
CA PRO A 549 22.09 12.84 -23.45
C PRO A 549 21.36 11.68 -22.78
N LEU A 550 20.66 11.91 -21.65
CA LEU A 550 19.96 10.87 -20.90
C LEU A 550 18.72 10.32 -21.63
N ALA A 551 18.28 10.97 -22.71
CA ALA A 551 17.27 10.41 -23.62
C ALA A 551 17.75 9.12 -24.32
N GLN A 552 19.05 8.85 -24.29
CA GLN A 552 19.69 7.64 -24.82
C GLN A 552 20.40 6.82 -23.72
N ASP A 553 20.14 7.11 -22.45
CA ASP A 553 20.73 6.36 -21.34
C ASP A 553 20.48 4.85 -21.50
N ALA A 554 21.47 4.03 -21.11
CA ALA A 554 21.32 2.58 -21.14
C ALA A 554 20.23 2.08 -20.15
N GLY A 555 20.11 2.78 -19.00
CA GLY A 555 19.12 2.46 -17.95
C GLY A 555 17.69 2.80 -18.37
N HIS A 556 16.81 1.82 -18.32
CA HIS A 556 15.37 2.05 -18.58
C HIS A 556 14.73 2.96 -17.55
N ASP A 557 15.10 2.82 -16.28
CA ASP A 557 14.59 3.63 -15.18
C ASP A 557 15.00 5.10 -15.30
N VAL A 558 16.19 5.38 -15.82
CA VAL A 558 16.67 6.75 -16.10
C VAL A 558 15.79 7.41 -17.17
N ARG A 559 15.57 6.71 -18.29
CA ARG A 559 14.74 7.23 -19.39
C ARG A 559 13.29 7.40 -18.97
N LEU A 560 12.75 6.45 -18.17
CA LEU A 560 11.39 6.55 -17.65
C LEU A 560 11.24 7.74 -16.70
N GLN A 561 12.21 7.95 -15.80
CA GLN A 561 12.19 9.11 -14.91
C GLN A 561 12.30 10.42 -15.71
N LEU A 562 13.17 10.45 -16.73
CA LEU A 562 13.29 11.63 -17.61
C LEU A 562 11.94 11.93 -18.29
N PHE A 563 11.26 10.90 -18.80
CA PHE A 563 9.91 11.05 -19.37
C PHE A 563 8.93 11.67 -18.37
N LEU A 564 8.85 11.12 -17.15
CA LEU A 564 7.94 11.58 -16.10
C LEU A 564 8.24 13.03 -15.70
N SER A 565 9.51 13.36 -15.51
CA SER A 565 9.94 14.70 -15.10
C SER A 565 9.68 15.75 -16.17
N LEU A 566 9.93 15.43 -17.45
CA LEU A 566 9.63 16.32 -18.57
C LEU A 566 8.12 16.48 -18.82
N TYR A 567 7.35 15.38 -18.67
CA TYR A 567 5.89 15.40 -18.89
C TYR A 567 5.16 16.33 -17.91
N SER A 568 5.74 16.57 -16.75
CA SER A 568 5.20 17.48 -15.73
C SER A 568 5.40 18.98 -16.07
N SER A 569 6.12 19.32 -17.16
CA SER A 569 6.45 20.68 -17.56
C SER A 569 5.90 21.05 -18.94
N ASN A 570 5.33 22.26 -19.05
CA ASN A 570 4.84 22.83 -20.30
C ASN A 570 5.88 23.76 -20.98
N SER A 571 7.12 23.81 -20.49
CA SER A 571 8.15 24.66 -21.11
C SER A 571 8.48 24.16 -22.52
N PRO A 572 8.78 25.03 -23.50
CA PRO A 572 9.12 24.62 -24.86
C PRO A 572 10.30 23.65 -24.92
N SER A 573 11.32 23.85 -24.09
CA SER A 573 12.49 22.97 -24.03
C SER A 573 12.14 21.58 -23.50
N ALA A 574 11.27 21.50 -22.47
CA ALA A 574 10.80 20.21 -21.95
C ALA A 574 9.96 19.48 -23.00
N VAL A 575 9.04 20.17 -23.67
CA VAL A 575 8.18 19.58 -24.72
C VAL A 575 9.04 19.04 -25.86
N ASN A 576 10.04 19.76 -26.34
CA ASN A 576 10.92 19.32 -27.43
C ASN A 576 11.76 18.09 -27.02
N LEU A 577 12.33 18.10 -25.83
CA LEU A 577 13.12 16.96 -25.35
C LEU A 577 12.23 15.73 -25.10
N LEU A 578 11.01 15.95 -24.57
CA LEU A 578 10.02 14.91 -24.40
C LEU A 578 9.62 14.27 -25.73
N ALA A 579 9.37 15.06 -26.77
CA ALA A 579 9.06 14.57 -28.11
C ALA A 579 10.22 13.74 -28.70
N THR A 580 11.45 14.17 -28.49
CA THR A 580 12.63 13.42 -28.90
C THR A 580 12.70 12.06 -28.20
N LEU A 581 12.46 12.03 -26.88
CA LEU A 581 12.45 10.79 -26.09
C LEU A 581 11.30 9.86 -26.52
N GLN A 582 10.12 10.38 -26.74
CA GLN A 582 8.95 9.62 -27.20
C GLN A 582 9.19 8.95 -28.55
N ASN A 583 9.73 9.67 -29.53
CA ASN A 583 10.07 9.13 -30.83
C ASN A 583 11.09 7.98 -30.74
N ARG A 584 12.09 8.10 -29.89
CA ARG A 584 13.11 7.07 -29.67
C ARG A 584 12.56 5.82 -28.95
N GLN A 585 11.54 5.99 -28.12
CA GLN A 585 10.93 4.92 -27.33
C GLN A 585 9.58 4.46 -27.89
N ALA A 586 9.24 4.80 -29.14
CA ALA A 586 7.93 4.53 -29.74
C ALA A 586 7.56 3.03 -29.80
N THR A 587 8.56 2.14 -29.83
CA THR A 587 8.36 0.68 -29.83
C THR A 587 8.55 0.03 -28.46
N ASN A 588 8.90 0.80 -27.43
CA ASN A 588 9.06 0.28 -26.10
C ASN A 588 7.69 0.20 -25.41
N GLU A 589 7.21 -1.01 -25.15
CA GLU A 589 5.87 -1.26 -24.57
C GLU A 589 5.64 -0.52 -23.25
N MET A 590 6.67 -0.43 -22.40
CA MET A 590 6.59 0.25 -21.12
C MET A 590 6.36 1.76 -21.30
N PHE A 591 7.08 2.40 -22.23
CA PHE A 591 6.91 3.83 -22.51
C PHE A 591 5.55 4.11 -23.14
N VAL A 592 5.10 3.26 -24.07
CA VAL A 592 3.77 3.39 -24.70
C VAL A 592 2.66 3.26 -23.66
N ALA A 593 2.76 2.28 -22.75
CA ALA A 593 1.79 2.08 -21.68
C ALA A 593 1.80 3.26 -20.69
N THR A 594 2.99 3.73 -20.27
CA THR A 594 3.13 4.87 -19.38
C THR A 594 2.56 6.15 -20.01
N LYS A 595 2.90 6.41 -21.28
CA LYS A 595 2.33 7.57 -21.99
C LYS A 595 0.81 7.52 -22.03
N ARG A 596 0.23 6.37 -22.39
CA ARG A 596 -1.24 6.19 -22.43
C ARG A 596 -1.86 6.44 -21.05
N ALA A 597 -1.24 5.96 -19.99
CA ALA A 597 -1.71 6.18 -18.63
C ALA A 597 -1.59 7.66 -18.21
N MET A 598 -0.50 8.34 -18.56
CA MET A 598 -0.32 9.77 -18.31
C MET A 598 -1.30 10.63 -19.08
N ASP A 599 -1.54 10.32 -20.36
CA ASP A 599 -2.54 11.00 -21.20
C ASP A 599 -3.94 10.83 -20.56
N LYS A 600 -4.31 9.61 -20.16
CA LYS A 600 -5.56 9.32 -19.44
C LYS A 600 -5.66 10.11 -18.13
N ASN A 601 -4.58 10.20 -17.36
CA ASN A 601 -4.57 11.00 -16.13
C ASN A 601 -4.73 12.50 -16.43
N THR A 602 -4.21 12.97 -17.55
CA THR A 602 -4.43 14.35 -18.03
C THR A 602 -5.89 14.55 -18.43
N ASP A 603 -6.51 13.58 -19.10
CA ASP A 603 -7.95 13.59 -19.40
C ASP A 603 -8.80 13.60 -18.14
N ILE A 604 -8.44 12.83 -17.09
CA ILE A 604 -9.12 12.86 -15.80
C ILE A 604 -8.95 14.22 -15.11
N ARG A 605 -7.80 14.87 -15.26
CA ARG A 605 -7.62 16.27 -14.77
C ARG A 605 -8.48 17.26 -15.54
N THR A 606 -8.56 17.12 -16.86
CA THR A 606 -9.49 17.87 -17.71
C THR A 606 -10.94 17.41 -17.53
N TYR A 607 -11.20 16.25 -16.88
CA TYR A 607 -12.52 15.85 -16.42
C TYR A 607 -13.13 16.91 -15.49
N GLY A 608 -12.32 17.55 -14.65
CA GLY A 608 -12.74 18.76 -13.94
C GLY A 608 -13.21 19.90 -14.85
N ALA A 609 -12.67 20.03 -16.06
CA ALA A 609 -13.13 21.00 -17.04
C ALA A 609 -14.46 20.57 -17.72
N ARG A 610 -14.72 19.28 -17.93
CA ARG A 610 -16.03 18.78 -18.37
C ARG A 610 -17.15 19.09 -17.36
N LEU A 611 -16.82 19.19 -16.09
CA LEU A 611 -17.73 19.56 -15.01
C LEU A 611 -17.75 21.08 -14.75
N GLY A 612 -16.95 21.86 -15.50
CA GLY A 612 -16.74 23.31 -15.27
C GLY A 612 -18.02 24.15 -15.37
N ASN A 613 -19.00 23.71 -16.15
CA ASN A 613 -20.29 24.39 -16.32
C ASN A 613 -21.36 23.93 -15.31
N MET A 614 -21.00 23.06 -14.36
CA MET A 614 -21.90 22.62 -13.30
C MET A 614 -21.81 23.53 -12.08
N ALA A 615 -22.88 23.54 -11.27
CA ALA A 615 -22.84 24.17 -9.96
C ALA A 615 -21.71 23.56 -9.11
N VAL A 616 -21.06 24.38 -8.29
CA VAL A 616 -19.90 23.95 -7.47
C VAL A 616 -20.25 22.74 -6.59
N THR A 617 -21.44 22.72 -6.01
CA THR A 617 -21.95 21.63 -5.17
C THR A 617 -22.10 20.33 -5.96
N GLU A 618 -22.65 20.37 -7.17
CA GLU A 618 -22.82 19.21 -8.05
C GLU A 618 -21.47 18.66 -8.51
N ARG A 619 -20.58 19.56 -8.96
CA ARG A 619 -19.22 19.19 -9.36
C ARG A 619 -18.46 18.52 -8.22
N ASN A 620 -18.49 19.10 -7.03
CA ASN A 620 -17.80 18.54 -5.86
C ASN A 620 -18.40 17.19 -5.46
N SER A 621 -19.72 17.03 -5.57
CA SER A 621 -20.39 15.75 -5.32
C SER A 621 -19.92 14.65 -6.29
N ILE A 622 -19.84 14.93 -7.59
CA ILE A 622 -19.34 13.97 -8.58
C ILE A 622 -17.86 13.64 -8.33
N LEU A 623 -17.02 14.61 -8.05
CA LEU A 623 -15.59 14.38 -7.77
C LEU A 623 -15.38 13.57 -6.51
N SER A 624 -16.13 13.83 -5.44
CA SER A 624 -16.13 13.06 -4.21
C SER A 624 -16.60 11.62 -4.46
N GLY A 625 -17.69 11.45 -5.20
CA GLY A 625 -18.22 10.14 -5.58
C GLY A 625 -17.26 9.34 -6.45
N SER A 626 -16.53 10.00 -7.38
CA SER A 626 -15.48 9.37 -8.19
C SER A 626 -14.34 8.86 -7.31
N ALA A 627 -13.88 9.65 -6.37
CA ALA A 627 -12.83 9.24 -5.43
C ALA A 627 -13.27 8.02 -4.61
N THR A 628 -14.49 8.05 -4.08
CA THR A 628 -15.08 6.93 -3.32
C THR A 628 -15.27 5.68 -4.19
N PHE A 629 -15.77 5.83 -5.41
CA PHE A 629 -15.93 4.70 -6.34
C PHE A 629 -14.61 4.01 -6.60
N ASN A 630 -13.57 4.77 -6.89
CA ASN A 630 -12.23 4.24 -7.18
C ASN A 630 -11.51 3.65 -5.96
N SER A 631 -11.93 3.98 -4.74
CA SER A 631 -11.37 3.40 -3.51
C SER A 631 -12.15 2.18 -2.99
N LEU A 632 -13.47 2.15 -3.20
CA LEU A 632 -14.35 1.13 -2.61
C LEU A 632 -15.08 0.28 -3.66
N CYS A 633 -15.83 0.92 -4.56
CA CYS A 633 -16.78 0.21 -5.44
C CYS A 633 -16.06 -0.56 -6.56
N VAL A 634 -14.87 -0.10 -6.95
CA VAL A 634 -14.01 -0.75 -7.97
C VAL A 634 -13.68 -2.19 -7.59
N THR A 635 -13.66 -2.52 -6.31
CA THR A 635 -13.40 -3.85 -5.76
C THR A 635 -14.32 -4.95 -6.34
N CYS A 636 -15.58 -4.60 -6.56
CA CYS A 636 -16.57 -5.53 -7.12
C CYS A 636 -16.93 -5.18 -8.57
N HIS A 637 -17.03 -3.87 -8.86
CA HIS A 637 -17.48 -3.40 -10.18
C HIS A 637 -16.34 -3.19 -11.19
N GLY A 638 -15.08 -3.38 -10.78
CA GLY A 638 -13.91 -3.24 -11.62
C GLY A 638 -13.56 -1.80 -11.99
N ALA A 639 -12.35 -1.60 -12.48
CA ALA A 639 -11.87 -0.30 -12.94
C ALA A 639 -12.75 0.20 -14.10
N GLY A 640 -13.23 1.45 -13.97
CA GLY A 640 -14.16 2.05 -14.94
C GLY A 640 -15.50 1.33 -15.04
N GLY A 641 -15.92 0.59 -14.01
CA GLY A 641 -17.23 -0.08 -13.97
C GLY A 641 -17.40 -1.26 -14.93
N LYS A 642 -16.30 -1.84 -15.43
CA LYS A 642 -16.33 -2.93 -16.43
C LYS A 642 -16.59 -4.32 -15.85
N GLY A 643 -16.66 -4.43 -14.51
CA GLY A 643 -16.65 -5.69 -13.78
C GLY A 643 -15.21 -6.11 -13.45
N MET A 644 -15.06 -6.88 -12.36
CA MET A 644 -13.79 -7.47 -11.97
C MET A 644 -13.87 -8.99 -12.20
N ALA A 645 -12.98 -9.55 -13.00
CA ALA A 645 -12.86 -11.00 -13.12
C ALA A 645 -12.25 -11.58 -11.86
N ILE A 646 -12.81 -12.68 -11.36
CA ILE A 646 -12.19 -13.47 -10.27
C ILE A 646 -11.26 -14.49 -10.95
N ALA A 647 -10.02 -14.57 -10.51
CA ALA A 647 -9.07 -15.56 -11.00
C ALA A 647 -9.67 -16.99 -10.89
N GLY A 648 -9.61 -17.74 -11.98
CA GLY A 648 -10.17 -19.10 -12.04
C GLY A 648 -11.70 -19.19 -12.18
N SER A 649 -12.42 -18.07 -12.32
CA SER A 649 -13.87 -18.06 -12.56
C SER A 649 -14.23 -17.35 -13.85
N ALA A 650 -15.12 -17.94 -14.64
CA ALA A 650 -15.70 -17.29 -15.82
C ALA A 650 -16.77 -16.25 -15.47
N SER A 651 -17.21 -16.16 -14.20
CA SER A 651 -18.27 -15.26 -13.75
C SER A 651 -17.71 -14.05 -13.01
N LEU A 652 -18.33 -12.87 -13.25
CA LEU A 652 -18.04 -11.65 -12.49
C LEU A 652 -18.67 -11.73 -11.10
N PRO A 653 -18.02 -11.20 -10.05
CA PRO A 653 -18.57 -11.16 -8.69
C PRO A 653 -19.80 -10.25 -8.58
N ALA A 654 -19.85 -9.17 -9.36
CA ALA A 654 -20.88 -8.16 -9.39
C ALA A 654 -21.15 -7.70 -10.83
N PRO A 655 -22.33 -7.12 -11.10
CA PRO A 655 -22.65 -6.64 -12.45
C PRO A 655 -21.73 -5.51 -12.87
N PRO A 656 -21.29 -5.49 -14.15
CA PRO A 656 -20.66 -4.32 -14.73
C PRO A 656 -21.64 -3.14 -14.72
N LEU A 657 -21.12 -1.94 -14.52
CA LEU A 657 -21.91 -0.70 -14.58
C LEU A 657 -21.87 -0.08 -15.98
N THR A 658 -20.84 -0.38 -16.76
CA THR A 658 -20.77 -0.01 -18.20
C THR A 658 -21.85 -0.74 -18.97
N GLY A 659 -22.56 -0.02 -19.86
CA GLY A 659 -23.68 -0.56 -20.64
C GLY A 659 -25.02 -0.62 -19.87
N ALA A 660 -25.06 -0.22 -18.60
CA ALA A 660 -26.25 -0.24 -17.75
C ALA A 660 -26.95 1.14 -17.63
N ALA A 661 -26.77 2.01 -18.65
CA ALA A 661 -27.23 3.42 -18.59
C ALA A 661 -28.72 3.56 -18.25
N ASN A 662 -29.59 2.72 -18.80
CA ASN A 662 -31.03 2.77 -18.53
C ASN A 662 -31.36 2.48 -17.05
N ARG A 663 -30.67 1.52 -16.44
CA ARG A 663 -30.86 1.15 -15.04
C ARG A 663 -30.27 2.22 -14.11
N LEU A 664 -29.06 2.70 -14.42
CA LEU A 664 -28.34 3.65 -13.55
C LEU A 664 -28.79 5.10 -13.74
N GLY A 665 -29.29 5.45 -14.92
CA GLY A 665 -29.90 6.75 -15.21
C GLY A 665 -31.35 6.89 -14.73
N GLY A 666 -32.02 5.79 -14.37
CA GLY A 666 -33.41 5.75 -13.94
C GLY A 666 -33.66 6.35 -12.57
N SER A 667 -34.43 5.66 -11.72
CA SER A 667 -34.84 6.15 -10.39
C SER A 667 -33.65 6.45 -9.48
N LYS A 668 -33.50 7.73 -9.07
CA LYS A 668 -32.52 8.15 -8.08
C LYS A 668 -32.83 7.53 -6.69
N GLU A 669 -34.10 7.38 -6.37
CA GLU A 669 -34.57 6.78 -5.10
C GLU A 669 -34.13 5.32 -4.99
N ASN A 670 -34.28 4.53 -6.05
CA ASN A 670 -33.86 3.13 -6.05
C ASN A 670 -32.36 2.98 -5.86
N LEU A 671 -31.54 3.84 -6.49
CA LEU A 671 -30.11 3.81 -6.32
C LEU A 671 -29.68 4.18 -4.89
N VAL A 672 -30.32 5.17 -4.28
CA VAL A 672 -30.12 5.51 -2.86
C VAL A 672 -30.48 4.33 -1.98
N LYS A 673 -31.65 3.69 -2.19
CA LYS A 673 -32.08 2.49 -1.44
C LYS A 673 -31.09 1.34 -1.56
N ILE A 674 -30.53 1.12 -2.76
CA ILE A 674 -29.51 0.10 -3.00
C ILE A 674 -28.23 0.39 -2.22
N ILE A 675 -27.75 1.63 -2.24
CA ILE A 675 -26.58 2.02 -1.45
C ILE A 675 -26.82 1.86 0.04
N LEU A 676 -28.00 2.26 0.52
CA LEU A 676 -28.34 2.19 1.95
C LEU A 676 -28.45 0.76 2.47
N HIS A 677 -29.07 -0.15 1.70
CA HIS A 677 -29.48 -1.47 2.22
C HIS A 677 -28.89 -2.65 1.46
N GLY A 678 -28.13 -2.39 0.39
CA GLY A 678 -27.56 -3.44 -0.47
C GLY A 678 -28.53 -3.96 -1.53
N LEU A 679 -28.02 -4.84 -2.40
CA LEU A 679 -28.75 -5.44 -3.52
C LEU A 679 -28.40 -6.92 -3.64
N THR A 680 -29.41 -7.75 -3.91
CA THR A 680 -29.28 -9.19 -4.16
C THR A 680 -30.21 -9.63 -5.30
N GLY A 681 -30.13 -10.91 -5.68
CA GLY A 681 -30.99 -11.51 -6.69
C GLY A 681 -30.50 -11.33 -8.13
N SER A 682 -31.41 -11.56 -9.07
CA SER A 682 -31.11 -11.48 -10.49
C SER A 682 -31.02 -10.02 -10.96
N ILE A 683 -29.99 -9.68 -11.72
CA ILE A 683 -29.76 -8.37 -12.31
C ILE A 683 -29.59 -8.56 -13.83
N ASP A 684 -30.49 -7.96 -14.61
CA ASP A 684 -30.52 -8.09 -16.08
C ASP A 684 -30.53 -9.58 -16.52
N GLY A 685 -31.30 -10.43 -15.82
CA GLY A 685 -31.43 -11.87 -16.11
C GLY A 685 -30.24 -12.72 -15.67
N LYS A 686 -29.23 -12.15 -14.99
CA LYS A 686 -28.05 -12.85 -14.49
C LYS A 686 -27.98 -12.81 -12.98
N THR A 687 -27.57 -13.91 -12.38
CA THR A 687 -27.29 -13.98 -10.94
C THR A 687 -25.79 -13.83 -10.71
N TYR A 688 -25.44 -12.91 -9.82
CA TYR A 688 -24.04 -12.65 -9.45
C TYR A 688 -23.74 -13.28 -8.10
N PRO A 689 -22.54 -13.85 -7.94
CA PRO A 689 -22.18 -14.57 -6.73
C PRO A 689 -22.05 -13.69 -5.50
N SER A 690 -21.78 -12.39 -5.63
CA SER A 690 -21.65 -11.47 -4.49
C SER A 690 -22.92 -10.68 -4.27
N VAL A 691 -23.33 -10.56 -3.00
CA VAL A 691 -24.37 -9.63 -2.58
C VAL A 691 -23.74 -8.25 -2.42
N MET A 692 -24.35 -7.22 -2.97
CA MET A 692 -23.91 -5.84 -2.70
C MET A 692 -24.19 -5.51 -1.22
N PRO A 693 -23.17 -5.16 -0.43
CA PRO A 693 -23.38 -4.86 0.99
C PRO A 693 -24.16 -3.57 1.19
N ALA A 694 -24.86 -3.48 2.32
CA ALA A 694 -25.47 -2.26 2.78
C ALA A 694 -24.40 -1.26 3.23
N LEU A 695 -24.47 -0.02 2.76
CA LEU A 695 -23.54 1.07 3.08
C LEU A 695 -24.27 2.22 3.81
N GLY A 696 -25.41 1.92 4.41
CA GLY A 696 -26.30 2.89 5.05
C GLY A 696 -25.74 3.57 6.31
N ALA A 697 -24.65 3.06 6.89
CA ALA A 697 -23.97 3.72 8.01
C ALA A 697 -23.19 4.99 7.59
N ASN A 698 -22.97 5.22 6.28
CA ASN A 698 -22.30 6.44 5.80
C ASN A 698 -23.24 7.65 5.84
N SER A 699 -22.64 8.86 5.84
CA SER A 699 -23.41 10.12 5.86
C SER A 699 -24.22 10.31 4.58
N ASP A 700 -25.25 11.15 4.65
CA ASP A 700 -26.10 11.45 3.50
C ASP A 700 -25.33 12.15 2.37
N GLU A 701 -24.31 12.93 2.69
CA GLU A 701 -23.39 13.55 1.74
C GLU A 701 -22.59 12.48 1.01
N TRP A 702 -22.09 11.49 1.72
CA TRP A 702 -21.33 10.40 1.12
C TRP A 702 -22.21 9.57 0.17
N VAL A 703 -23.40 9.19 0.59
CA VAL A 703 -24.35 8.43 -0.23
C VAL A 703 -24.76 9.21 -1.48
N SER A 704 -25.09 10.48 -1.32
CA SER A 704 -25.46 11.35 -2.44
C SER A 704 -24.33 11.48 -3.47
N SER A 705 -23.08 11.59 -3.00
CA SER A 705 -21.90 11.73 -3.89
C SER A 705 -21.68 10.49 -4.77
N ILE A 706 -21.77 9.29 -4.19
CA ILE A 706 -21.66 8.02 -4.92
C ILE A 706 -22.79 7.88 -5.95
N VAL A 707 -24.03 8.14 -5.55
CA VAL A 707 -25.17 8.03 -6.47
C VAL A 707 -25.03 9.02 -7.62
N ASN A 708 -24.59 10.25 -7.36
CA ASN A 708 -24.37 11.26 -8.38
C ASN A 708 -23.26 10.84 -9.37
N TYR A 709 -22.15 10.33 -8.87
CA TYR A 709 -21.08 9.84 -9.72
C TYR A 709 -21.52 8.67 -10.60
N VAL A 710 -22.17 7.65 -10.03
CA VAL A 710 -22.63 6.47 -10.76
C VAL A 710 -23.65 6.87 -11.83
N ARG A 711 -24.57 7.77 -11.53
CA ARG A 711 -25.57 8.28 -12.49
C ARG A 711 -24.93 9.11 -13.60
N TYR A 712 -23.95 9.94 -13.26
CA TYR A 712 -23.24 10.77 -14.24
C TYR A 712 -22.36 9.93 -15.16
N GLU A 713 -21.51 9.05 -14.60
CA GLU A 713 -20.49 8.32 -15.35
C GLU A 713 -21.07 7.15 -16.13
N PHE A 714 -22.01 6.41 -15.54
CA PHE A 714 -22.55 5.17 -16.12
C PHE A 714 -24.01 5.29 -16.52
N GLY A 715 -24.76 6.22 -15.93
CA GLY A 715 -26.19 6.44 -16.20
C GLY A 715 -26.49 7.49 -17.26
N ASN A 716 -25.46 8.14 -17.83
CA ASN A 716 -25.60 9.24 -18.80
C ASN A 716 -26.48 10.44 -18.32
N VAL A 717 -26.54 10.66 -16.99
CA VAL A 717 -27.29 11.76 -16.41
C VAL A 717 -26.41 13.00 -16.39
N SER A 718 -26.79 14.03 -17.14
CA SER A 718 -26.08 15.31 -17.18
C SER A 718 -26.84 16.39 -16.39
N SER A 719 -26.12 17.44 -15.97
CA SER A 719 -26.71 18.61 -15.30
C SER A 719 -27.61 19.47 -16.18
N ARG A 720 -27.60 19.24 -17.49
CA ARG A 720 -28.47 19.99 -18.42
C ARG A 720 -29.90 19.49 -18.25
N ARG A 721 -30.75 20.33 -17.66
CA ARG A 721 -32.20 20.13 -17.69
C ARG A 721 -32.67 20.11 -19.13
N ARG A 722 -33.33 19.05 -19.56
CA ARG A 722 -34.16 19.12 -20.78
C ARG A 722 -35.29 20.10 -20.50
N SER A 723 -35.59 20.96 -21.46
CA SER A 723 -36.72 21.91 -21.35
C SER A 723 -37.99 21.13 -20.99
N GLY A 724 -38.57 21.43 -19.80
CA GLY A 724 -39.75 20.74 -19.25
C GLY A 724 -39.52 19.77 -18.10
N ASP A 725 -38.27 19.49 -17.70
CA ASP A 725 -37.97 18.58 -16.58
C ASP A 725 -37.98 19.36 -15.25
N THR A 726 -38.93 19.03 -14.37
CA THR A 726 -39.14 19.70 -13.06
C THR A 726 -38.28 19.09 -11.95
N THR A 727 -37.65 17.91 -12.16
CA THR A 727 -36.85 17.22 -11.15
C THR A 727 -35.36 17.51 -11.33
N ALA A 728 -34.68 17.89 -10.25
CA ALA A 728 -33.23 18.05 -10.27
C ALA A 728 -32.57 16.67 -10.57
N PRO A 729 -31.68 16.60 -11.59
CA PRO A 729 -31.05 15.31 -11.98
C PRO A 729 -30.12 14.78 -10.89
N PHE A 730 -29.63 15.64 -9.99
CA PHE A 730 -28.71 15.33 -8.91
C PHE A 730 -29.44 14.98 -7.61
N VAL A 731 -28.84 14.09 -6.84
CA VAL A 731 -29.28 13.70 -5.50
C VAL A 731 -28.60 14.61 -4.48
N THR A 732 -29.41 15.26 -3.65
CA THR A 732 -28.90 16.07 -2.53
C THR A 732 -28.78 15.23 -1.26
N PRO A 733 -27.99 15.63 -0.27
CA PRO A 733 -28.00 14.99 1.06
C PRO A 733 -29.39 14.95 1.70
N LEU A 734 -30.20 15.97 1.47
CA LEU A 734 -31.59 16.04 1.94
C LEU A 734 -32.47 14.97 1.27
N ASP A 735 -32.29 14.72 -0.04
CA ASP A 735 -32.99 13.61 -0.72
C ASP A 735 -32.61 12.26 -0.06
N VAL A 736 -31.32 12.03 0.22
CA VAL A 736 -30.86 10.81 0.88
C VAL A 736 -31.46 10.66 2.26
N LYS A 737 -31.47 11.72 3.06
CA LYS A 737 -32.10 11.73 4.40
C LYS A 737 -33.57 11.37 4.32
N THR A 738 -34.31 11.98 3.42
CA THR A 738 -35.74 11.71 3.23
C THR A 738 -36.00 10.25 2.81
N ILE A 739 -35.17 9.74 1.88
CA ILE A 739 -35.27 8.36 1.42
C ILE A 739 -34.92 7.38 2.53
N ARG A 740 -33.89 7.67 3.32
CA ARG A 740 -33.46 6.88 4.47
C ARG A 740 -34.57 6.76 5.52
N GLU A 741 -35.17 7.89 5.89
CA GLU A 741 -36.28 7.95 6.84
C GLU A 741 -37.52 7.15 6.34
N LYS A 742 -37.83 7.29 5.06
CA LYS A 742 -38.94 6.58 4.41
C LYS A 742 -38.69 5.08 4.26
N ALA A 743 -37.45 4.67 3.93
CA ALA A 743 -37.10 3.27 3.77
C ALA A 743 -37.02 2.53 5.12
N GLY A 744 -36.80 3.23 6.23
CA GLY A 744 -36.72 2.66 7.57
C GLY A 744 -35.53 1.71 7.76
N VAL A 745 -35.60 0.92 8.82
CA VAL A 745 -34.61 -0.13 9.10
C VAL A 745 -34.93 -1.38 8.28
N ARG A 746 -33.97 -1.82 7.47
CA ARG A 746 -34.11 -3.02 6.65
C ARG A 746 -32.94 -3.96 6.88
N ASN A 747 -33.19 -5.19 7.25
CA ASN A 747 -32.17 -6.19 7.53
C ASN A 747 -31.71 -6.98 6.28
N ASN A 748 -32.54 -7.04 5.24
CA ASN A 748 -32.23 -7.78 4.00
C ASN A 748 -31.96 -6.82 2.85
N PRO A 749 -30.98 -7.14 1.97
CA PRO A 749 -30.76 -6.39 0.74
C PRO A 749 -32.01 -6.36 -0.15
N TRP A 750 -32.13 -5.30 -0.95
CA TRP A 750 -33.20 -5.20 -1.96
C TRP A 750 -33.02 -6.22 -3.08
N THR A 751 -34.11 -6.58 -3.73
CA THR A 751 -34.11 -7.17 -5.08
C THR A 751 -34.63 -6.13 -6.07
N LEU A 752 -34.26 -6.27 -7.36
CA LEU A 752 -34.77 -5.37 -8.39
C LEU A 752 -36.29 -5.47 -8.55
N GLU A 753 -36.86 -6.65 -8.31
CA GLU A 753 -38.32 -6.85 -8.34
C GLU A 753 -39.06 -6.08 -7.23
N GLU A 754 -38.50 -6.06 -6.02
CA GLU A 754 -39.06 -5.27 -4.93
C GLU A 754 -38.98 -3.76 -5.22
N LEU A 755 -37.86 -3.29 -5.79
CA LEU A 755 -37.68 -1.90 -6.15
C LEU A 755 -38.57 -1.45 -7.30
N ALA A 756 -38.95 -2.36 -8.20
CA ALA A 756 -39.85 -2.07 -9.33
C ALA A 756 -41.33 -1.96 -8.89
N LYS A 757 -41.71 -2.52 -7.73
CA LYS A 757 -43.08 -2.47 -7.18
C LYS A 757 -43.37 -1.24 -6.32
N GLN A 758 -42.35 -0.41 -6.08
CA GLN A 758 -42.44 0.83 -5.28
C GLN A 758 -42.44 2.09 -6.17
#